data_1dc629ad288d7a2c24abb0a4a05c0822
#
_entry.id   1dc629ad288d7a2c24abb0a4a05c0822
#
_cell.length_a   1.000
_cell.length_b   1.000
_cell.length_c   1.000
_cell.angle_alpha   90.00
_cell.angle_beta   90.00
_cell.angle_gamma   90.00
#
_symmetry.space_group_name_H-M   'P 1'
#
loop_
_entity.id
_entity.type
_entity.pdbx_description
1 polymer ?
#
loop_
_entity_poly.entity_id
_entity_poly.type
_entity_poly.pdbx_seq_one_letter_code
_entity_poly.pdbx_strand_id
1 'polypeptide(L)'
;MAKNKKNSTFGAVLARMFGIKKKELNFQEEEALQSPGRVTARNFFHRPTAVFGLIVFVLIFALVMIGPHYMPIDLGHSDSNLANLAPGYYMMDIPKQMVKEGIADIVAGQTYGVGLSDEGKVYTWGFTRVSNTIDLKDVPVELTTGEVNVVYMAAGMDHAVAIDEDDNFYFWGNNRLNQDKYQSNPDLNRALIMKKLDIKQLEAGNQFSVILDQDGNVYLWGNASNVDLDIRQAEREEEGMDHEPRKFQGNVEKVAVTNNAYICLLKDGTVAYTGYAKDSPLNVNLPAELKNGSVKVVDIAASSQCVAAVDENGKVWVWGVSTKGEKDVPEMESAPVKIYGGRFHFTALLENGDVVSWGDDMYGQASVPASVQDEQIVDLFCGGYQNYAVTADGDIETWGLKGFLCGTDEQGRDVLARIVNGGKTTMTVGGIAVVIATLIGVLLGGPAGYFGGKIDMGLSRVAEVVGGMPFLPFALILSAVIPKDVGNIQRVYIIMVVLGVLSWVGTFRLVRAQIFSQREQEYVTAAKALGVKEGTILLKHIIPNVMSVLLVSITLDFATCMLTESTLSYLGFGITAPTPTWGNMLNTCNDSIVIQQYWWRWVFPAAIFGLCTVCINLIGDGLRDAMDPKSNGR
;
A
#
# COMPACT_ATOMS: atom_id res chain seq x y z
N MET A 1 -3.84 -54.00 33.20
CA MET A 1 -4.04 -53.60 31.78
C MET A 1 -3.62 -52.14 31.67
N ALA A 2 -2.42 -51.88 31.16
CA ALA A 2 -1.83 -50.54 31.04
C ALA A 2 -2.13 -49.97 29.64
N LYS A 3 -2.78 -48.80 29.58
CA LYS A 3 -2.97 -48.05 28.34
C LYS A 3 -1.75 -47.17 28.07
N ASN A 4 -0.95 -47.58 27.07
CA ASN A 4 0.10 -46.75 26.46
C ASN A 4 -0.51 -45.51 25.78
N LYS A 5 -0.21 -44.29 26.28
CA LYS A 5 -0.43 -43.03 25.56
C LYS A 5 0.75 -42.81 24.59
N LYS A 6 0.49 -42.91 23.29
CA LYS A 6 1.41 -42.44 22.24
C LYS A 6 1.59 -40.92 22.36
N ASN A 7 2.78 -40.49 22.76
CA ASN A 7 3.20 -39.11 22.72
C ASN A 7 3.44 -38.65 21.27
N SER A 8 2.98 -37.43 20.97
CA SER A 8 2.88 -36.83 19.66
C SER A 8 4.22 -36.77 18.90
N THR A 9 4.15 -37.06 17.64
CA THR A 9 5.24 -37.24 16.68
C THR A 9 6.11 -35.99 16.47
N PHE A 10 5.59 -34.80 16.72
CA PHE A 10 6.30 -33.54 16.46
C PHE A 10 7.41 -33.24 17.50
N GLY A 11 7.18 -33.47 18.78
CA GLY A 11 8.21 -33.36 19.82
C GLY A 11 9.35 -34.37 19.68
N ALA A 12 9.05 -35.58 19.16
CA ALA A 12 10.05 -36.61 18.92
C ALA A 12 10.95 -36.31 17.69
N VAL A 13 10.42 -35.61 16.68
CA VAL A 13 11.19 -35.19 15.49
C VAL A 13 12.15 -34.06 15.84
N LEU A 14 11.69 -33.04 16.58
CA LEU A 14 12.54 -31.95 17.08
C LEU A 14 13.66 -32.47 18.01
N ALA A 15 13.35 -33.39 18.92
CA ALA A 15 14.35 -34.01 19.79
C ALA A 15 15.43 -34.81 19.02
N ARG A 16 15.08 -35.41 17.88
CA ARG A 16 16.04 -36.11 16.98
C ARG A 16 16.90 -35.14 16.19
N MET A 17 16.38 -34.01 15.73
CA MET A 17 17.14 -32.99 15.00
C MET A 17 18.21 -32.32 15.87
N PHE A 18 18.00 -32.22 17.18
CA PHE A 18 18.95 -31.64 18.13
C PHE A 18 19.81 -32.66 18.88
N GLY A 19 19.84 -33.92 18.43
CA GLY A 19 20.78 -34.95 18.92
C GLY A 19 20.55 -35.41 20.37
N ILE A 20 19.33 -35.25 20.93
CA ILE A 20 19.00 -35.63 22.29
C ILE A 20 18.67 -37.13 22.34
N LYS A 21 19.68 -37.98 22.53
CA LYS A 21 19.47 -39.38 22.97
C LYS A 21 19.25 -39.39 24.48
N LYS A 22 18.06 -39.80 24.92
CA LYS A 22 17.80 -40.10 26.34
C LYS A 22 18.68 -41.27 26.78
N LYS A 23 19.67 -41.03 27.61
CA LYS A 23 20.26 -41.98 28.50
C LYS A 23 19.67 -41.67 29.89
N GLU A 24 19.04 -42.61 30.53
CA GLU A 24 18.54 -42.45 31.90
C GLU A 24 19.74 -42.40 32.85
N LEU A 25 20.20 -41.20 33.17
CA LEU A 25 21.15 -40.90 34.22
C LEU A 25 20.41 -40.29 35.41
N ASN A 26 20.92 -40.55 36.63
CA ASN A 26 20.36 -39.98 37.84
C ASN A 26 20.40 -38.43 37.79
N PHE A 27 19.32 -37.78 38.21
CA PHE A 27 19.08 -36.34 38.08
C PHE A 27 20.26 -35.44 38.52
N GLN A 28 21.02 -35.87 39.51
CA GLN A 28 22.20 -35.15 40.02
C GLN A 28 23.48 -35.34 39.18
N GLU A 29 23.62 -36.45 38.47
CA GLU A 29 24.75 -36.67 37.56
C GLU A 29 24.52 -36.00 36.18
N GLU A 30 23.26 -35.84 35.74
CA GLU A 30 22.94 -35.10 34.52
C GLU A 30 23.21 -33.60 34.64
N GLU A 31 22.95 -32.98 35.81
CA GLU A 31 23.23 -31.56 36.07
C GLU A 31 24.72 -31.23 36.09
N ALA A 32 25.55 -32.11 36.62
CA ALA A 32 27.00 -31.91 36.69
C ALA A 32 27.73 -32.01 35.34
N LEU A 33 27.09 -32.66 34.31
CA LEU A 33 27.70 -32.89 32.99
C LEU A 33 27.13 -32.01 31.88
N GLN A 34 26.10 -31.19 32.16
CA GLN A 34 25.49 -30.34 31.13
C GLN A 34 26.18 -28.97 31.07
N SER A 35 26.49 -28.51 29.86
CA SER A 35 26.97 -27.13 29.68
C SER A 35 25.91 -26.13 30.13
N PRO A 36 26.28 -24.99 30.78
CA PRO A 36 25.34 -23.98 31.25
C PRO A 36 24.31 -23.55 30.23
N GLY A 37 24.69 -23.43 28.94
CA GLY A 37 23.80 -23.06 27.85
C GLY A 37 22.70 -24.09 27.58
N ARG A 38 22.97 -25.40 27.78
CA ARG A 38 21.97 -26.45 27.56
C ARG A 38 20.91 -26.46 28.68
N VAL A 39 21.32 -26.16 29.91
CA VAL A 39 20.40 -26.01 31.04
C VAL A 39 19.51 -24.78 30.85
N THR A 40 20.07 -23.66 30.46
CA THR A 40 19.33 -22.42 30.19
C THR A 40 18.30 -22.66 29.03
N ALA A 41 18.72 -23.29 27.94
CA ALA A 41 17.80 -23.59 26.84
C ALA A 41 16.64 -24.51 27.28
N ARG A 42 16.93 -25.58 28.07
CA ARG A 42 15.90 -26.47 28.60
C ARG A 42 14.90 -25.70 29.47
N ASN A 43 15.38 -24.89 30.41
CA ASN A 43 14.55 -24.09 31.32
C ASN A 43 13.71 -23.04 30.56
N PHE A 44 14.27 -22.40 29.55
CA PHE A 44 13.55 -21.48 28.67
C PHE A 44 12.37 -22.15 27.96
N PHE A 45 12.60 -23.32 27.35
CA PHE A 45 11.54 -24.04 26.60
C PHE A 45 10.48 -24.67 27.51
N HIS A 46 10.69 -24.73 28.83
CA HIS A 46 9.64 -25.12 29.77
C HIS A 46 8.72 -23.97 30.19
N ARG A 47 8.98 -22.73 29.74
CA ARG A 47 8.16 -21.54 30.05
C ARG A 47 7.22 -21.23 28.87
N PRO A 48 5.90 -21.45 28.99
CA PRO A 48 4.98 -21.30 27.87
C PRO A 48 4.91 -19.85 27.37
N THR A 49 5.04 -18.84 28.24
CA THR A 49 5.02 -17.42 27.86
C THR A 49 6.24 -17.02 27.03
N ALA A 50 7.44 -17.49 27.40
CA ALA A 50 8.65 -17.22 26.65
C ALA A 50 8.66 -17.94 25.29
N VAL A 51 8.16 -19.19 25.25
CA VAL A 51 8.01 -19.95 24.01
C VAL A 51 6.97 -19.31 23.08
N PHE A 52 5.85 -18.85 23.61
CA PHE A 52 4.87 -18.07 22.86
C PHE A 52 5.50 -16.81 22.27
N GLY A 53 6.18 -16.01 23.09
CA GLY A 53 6.88 -14.80 22.63
C GLY A 53 7.89 -15.11 21.52
N LEU A 54 8.68 -16.20 21.67
CA LEU A 54 9.64 -16.61 20.65
C LEU A 54 8.98 -17.01 19.34
N ILE A 55 7.91 -17.80 19.38
CA ILE A 55 7.21 -18.25 18.17
C ILE A 55 6.64 -17.04 17.42
N VAL A 56 5.91 -16.17 18.13
CA VAL A 56 5.29 -14.98 17.51
C VAL A 56 6.37 -14.03 16.99
N PHE A 57 7.45 -13.79 17.74
CA PHE A 57 8.57 -12.96 17.28
C PHE A 57 9.22 -13.52 16.02
N VAL A 58 9.47 -14.83 15.94
CA VAL A 58 10.06 -15.49 14.76
C VAL A 58 9.13 -15.36 13.56
N LEU A 59 7.81 -15.47 13.76
CA LEU A 59 6.83 -15.26 12.67
C LEU A 59 6.85 -13.81 12.18
N ILE A 60 6.83 -12.83 13.10
CA ILE A 60 6.91 -11.40 12.73
C ILE A 60 8.26 -11.11 12.05
N PHE A 61 9.37 -11.63 12.58
CA PHE A 61 10.69 -11.44 12.01
C PHE A 61 10.79 -12.03 10.61
N ALA A 62 10.29 -13.24 10.41
CA ALA A 62 10.24 -13.88 9.09
C ALA A 62 9.36 -13.06 8.12
N LEU A 63 8.19 -12.59 8.56
CA LEU A 63 7.31 -11.76 7.76
C LEU A 63 8.01 -10.48 7.30
N VAL A 64 8.69 -9.74 8.18
CA VAL A 64 9.31 -8.46 7.83
C VAL A 64 10.64 -8.62 7.09
N MET A 65 11.36 -9.74 7.23
CA MET A 65 12.62 -9.98 6.51
C MET A 65 12.41 -10.60 5.13
N ILE A 66 11.45 -11.49 5.00
CA ILE A 66 11.16 -12.23 3.75
C ILE A 66 10.04 -11.53 2.95
N GLY A 67 9.03 -11.00 3.64
CA GLY A 67 7.85 -10.38 3.04
C GLY A 67 8.14 -9.26 2.01
N PRO A 68 9.15 -8.40 2.19
CA PRO A 68 9.50 -7.38 1.18
C PRO A 68 9.89 -7.94 -0.20
N HIS A 69 10.23 -9.22 -0.28
CA HIS A 69 10.48 -9.89 -1.56
C HIS A 69 9.17 -10.17 -2.32
N TYR A 70 8.09 -10.46 -1.58
CA TYR A 70 6.76 -10.74 -2.16
C TYR A 70 5.86 -9.50 -2.20
N MET A 71 6.17 -8.50 -1.39
CA MET A 71 5.46 -7.22 -1.30
C MET A 71 6.45 -6.06 -1.46
N PRO A 72 7.09 -5.92 -2.64
CA PRO A 72 7.99 -4.81 -2.90
C PRO A 72 7.20 -3.51 -2.88
N ILE A 73 7.84 -2.43 -2.41
CA ILE A 73 7.26 -1.09 -2.44
C ILE A 73 8.08 -0.19 -3.36
N ASP A 74 7.40 0.59 -4.17
CA ASP A 74 7.98 1.73 -4.84
C ASP A 74 7.90 2.95 -3.90
N LEU A 75 9.05 3.47 -3.51
CA LEU A 75 9.13 4.64 -2.62
C LEU A 75 8.62 5.92 -3.29
N GLY A 76 8.64 5.99 -4.62
CA GLY A 76 8.12 7.11 -5.40
C GLY A 76 6.62 7.02 -5.70
N HIS A 77 6.00 5.86 -5.43
CA HIS A 77 4.59 5.65 -5.73
C HIS A 77 3.68 6.54 -4.88
N SER A 78 2.80 7.26 -5.56
CA SER A 78 1.72 8.03 -4.94
C SER A 78 0.52 8.03 -5.88
N ASP A 79 -0.64 7.66 -5.36
CA ASP A 79 -1.90 7.64 -6.09
C ASP A 79 -3.01 8.26 -5.25
N SER A 80 -3.34 9.52 -5.58
CA SER A 80 -4.36 10.28 -4.86
C SER A 80 -5.76 9.68 -4.91
N ASN A 81 -6.07 8.91 -5.97
CA ASN A 81 -7.39 8.29 -6.12
C ASN A 81 -7.58 7.08 -5.20
N LEU A 82 -6.47 6.48 -4.76
CA LEU A 82 -6.47 5.39 -3.79
C LEU A 82 -6.17 5.87 -2.36
N ALA A 83 -6.18 7.19 -2.13
CA ALA A 83 -5.88 7.75 -0.82
C ALA A 83 -6.95 7.40 0.22
N ASN A 84 -6.50 6.90 1.38
CA ASN A 84 -7.35 6.59 2.53
C ASN A 84 -8.46 5.57 2.26
N LEU A 85 -8.23 4.60 1.37
CA LEU A 85 -9.13 3.46 1.20
C LEU A 85 -9.24 2.65 2.49
N ALA A 86 -10.46 2.31 2.88
CA ALA A 86 -10.71 1.47 4.04
C ALA A 86 -10.19 0.04 3.84
N PRO A 87 -9.88 -0.69 4.93
CA PRO A 87 -9.47 -2.09 4.86
C PRO A 87 -10.54 -2.99 4.24
N GLY A 88 -10.11 -3.91 3.40
CA GLY A 88 -10.95 -4.96 2.81
C GLY A 88 -10.78 -5.12 1.31
N TYR A 89 -11.36 -6.20 0.79
CA TYR A 89 -11.42 -6.53 -0.64
C TYR A 89 -12.88 -6.36 -1.09
N TYR A 90 -13.28 -5.13 -1.42
CA TYR A 90 -14.68 -4.79 -1.71
C TYR A 90 -14.88 -3.99 -2.99
N MET A 91 -13.80 -3.65 -3.70
CA MET A 91 -13.90 -2.72 -4.84
C MET A 91 -14.63 -3.32 -6.04
N MET A 92 -14.64 -4.66 -6.14
CA MET A 92 -15.33 -5.39 -7.22
C MET A 92 -16.52 -6.22 -6.69
N ASP A 93 -16.94 -6.02 -5.44
CA ASP A 93 -18.07 -6.75 -4.86
C ASP A 93 -19.40 -6.18 -5.37
N ILE A 94 -19.87 -6.71 -6.48
CA ILE A 94 -21.19 -6.36 -7.02
C ILE A 94 -22.28 -6.73 -6.01
N PRO A 95 -23.28 -5.86 -5.74
CA PRO A 95 -24.34 -6.15 -4.80
C PRO A 95 -25.11 -7.43 -5.16
N LYS A 96 -25.18 -8.38 -4.21
CA LYS A 96 -25.86 -9.66 -4.41
C LYS A 96 -27.32 -9.53 -4.84
N GLN A 97 -27.97 -8.43 -4.47
CA GLN A 97 -29.35 -8.16 -4.85
C GLN A 97 -29.43 -7.86 -6.35
N MET A 98 -28.53 -7.02 -6.88
CA MET A 98 -28.44 -6.72 -8.29
C MET A 98 -28.20 -7.98 -9.14
N VAL A 99 -27.27 -8.86 -8.70
CA VAL A 99 -27.01 -10.14 -9.40
C VAL A 99 -28.27 -11.03 -9.44
N LYS A 100 -29.10 -11.04 -8.39
CA LYS A 100 -30.35 -11.81 -8.35
C LYS A 100 -31.45 -11.22 -9.25
N GLU A 101 -31.49 -9.92 -9.37
CA GLU A 101 -32.46 -9.19 -10.21
C GLU A 101 -32.09 -9.24 -11.71
N GLY A 102 -30.88 -9.71 -12.03
CA GLY A 102 -30.29 -9.62 -13.36
C GLY A 102 -29.58 -8.29 -13.58
N ILE A 103 -28.69 -8.24 -14.53
CA ILE A 103 -27.82 -7.08 -14.79
C ILE A 103 -28.09 -6.56 -16.19
N ALA A 104 -28.72 -5.39 -16.27
CA ALA A 104 -29.01 -4.72 -17.52
C ALA A 104 -27.81 -3.93 -18.07
N ASP A 105 -27.09 -3.22 -17.18
CA ASP A 105 -25.94 -2.39 -17.57
C ASP A 105 -25.00 -2.16 -16.39
N ILE A 106 -23.70 -1.94 -16.69
CA ILE A 106 -22.67 -1.53 -15.72
C ILE A 106 -21.87 -0.39 -16.31
N VAL A 107 -21.66 0.66 -15.51
CA VAL A 107 -20.68 1.70 -15.79
C VAL A 107 -19.70 1.80 -14.62
N ALA A 108 -18.43 1.97 -14.89
CA ALA A 108 -17.42 1.96 -13.85
C ALA A 108 -16.66 3.28 -13.80
N GLY A 109 -16.66 3.89 -12.60
CA GLY A 109 -15.83 5.03 -12.29
C GLY A 109 -14.40 4.62 -11.96
N GLN A 110 -13.62 5.51 -11.33
CA GLN A 110 -12.22 5.18 -11.05
C GLN A 110 -12.03 4.11 -9.96
N THR A 111 -12.84 4.17 -8.90
CA THR A 111 -12.72 3.28 -7.73
C THR A 111 -14.04 2.64 -7.33
N TYR A 112 -15.09 2.83 -8.10
CA TYR A 112 -16.44 2.36 -7.83
C TYR A 112 -17.14 1.93 -9.12
N GLY A 113 -18.20 1.17 -8.98
CA GLY A 113 -19.09 0.80 -10.07
C GLY A 113 -20.52 1.29 -9.79
N VAL A 114 -21.25 1.53 -10.86
CA VAL A 114 -22.69 1.79 -10.87
C VAL A 114 -23.33 0.78 -11.81
N GLY A 115 -24.41 0.14 -11.41
CA GLY A 115 -25.07 -0.85 -12.22
C GLY A 115 -26.58 -0.67 -12.21
N LEU A 116 -27.22 -1.03 -13.31
CA LEU A 116 -28.65 -1.11 -13.50
C LEU A 116 -29.07 -2.57 -13.48
N SER A 117 -30.05 -2.91 -12.66
CA SER A 117 -30.65 -4.24 -12.70
C SER A 117 -31.77 -4.34 -13.75
N ASP A 118 -32.13 -5.57 -14.14
CA ASP A 118 -33.27 -5.82 -15.04
C ASP A 118 -34.62 -5.33 -14.44
N GLU A 119 -34.67 -5.12 -13.12
CA GLU A 119 -35.81 -4.50 -12.45
C GLU A 119 -35.79 -2.95 -12.49
N GLY A 120 -34.83 -2.33 -13.18
CA GLY A 120 -34.68 -0.88 -13.31
C GLY A 120 -34.09 -0.17 -12.10
N LYS A 121 -33.48 -0.90 -11.15
CA LYS A 121 -32.87 -0.33 -9.95
C LYS A 121 -31.40 -0.05 -10.15
N VAL A 122 -30.93 1.11 -9.67
CA VAL A 122 -29.54 1.52 -9.71
C VAL A 122 -28.83 1.14 -8.42
N TYR A 123 -27.68 0.52 -8.53
CA TYR A 123 -26.79 0.08 -7.47
C TYR A 123 -25.42 0.72 -7.59
N THR A 124 -24.75 0.96 -6.46
CA THR A 124 -23.38 1.45 -6.42
C THR A 124 -22.53 0.57 -5.48
N TRP A 125 -21.31 0.24 -5.88
CA TRP A 125 -20.38 -0.55 -5.06
C TRP A 125 -18.95 -0.03 -5.21
N GLY A 126 -18.03 -0.61 -4.41
CA GLY A 126 -16.62 -0.23 -4.41
C GLY A 126 -16.29 0.88 -3.42
N PHE A 127 -15.28 1.67 -3.70
CA PHE A 127 -14.90 2.82 -2.88
C PHE A 127 -15.68 4.05 -3.34
N THR A 128 -16.80 4.28 -2.68
CA THR A 128 -17.79 5.30 -3.03
C THR A 128 -17.63 6.61 -2.28
N ARG A 129 -16.82 6.63 -1.21
CA ARG A 129 -16.64 7.81 -0.36
C ARG A 129 -15.71 8.83 -1.02
N VAL A 130 -16.28 9.90 -1.53
CA VAL A 130 -15.54 11.02 -2.15
C VAL A 130 -14.98 11.99 -1.09
N SER A 131 -15.75 12.25 -0.04
CA SER A 131 -15.35 13.13 1.08
C SER A 131 -16.09 12.76 2.36
N ASN A 132 -15.92 13.56 3.41
CA ASN A 132 -16.63 13.35 4.68
C ASN A 132 -18.15 13.56 4.57
N THR A 133 -18.60 14.27 3.56
CA THR A 133 -20.00 14.66 3.35
C THR A 133 -20.59 14.17 2.03
N ILE A 134 -19.80 13.49 1.20
CA ILE A 134 -20.21 13.04 -0.13
C ILE A 134 -19.88 11.55 -0.24
N ASP A 135 -20.92 10.74 -0.45
CA ASP A 135 -20.80 9.31 -0.74
C ASP A 135 -21.61 8.98 -1.99
N LEU A 136 -21.02 8.28 -2.93
CA LEU A 136 -21.69 7.83 -4.16
C LEU A 136 -22.73 6.71 -3.91
N LYS A 137 -22.82 6.20 -2.68
CA LYS A 137 -23.94 5.34 -2.24
C LYS A 137 -25.24 6.10 -2.04
N ASP A 138 -25.17 7.43 -1.92
CA ASP A 138 -26.35 8.29 -1.79
C ASP A 138 -26.99 8.48 -3.17
N VAL A 139 -27.40 7.38 -3.80
CA VAL A 139 -28.12 7.34 -5.07
C VAL A 139 -29.50 7.99 -4.88
N PRO A 140 -29.99 8.82 -5.84
CA PRO A 140 -31.35 9.35 -5.79
C PRO A 140 -32.40 8.24 -5.55
N VAL A 141 -33.32 8.48 -4.63
CA VAL A 141 -34.25 7.44 -4.16
C VAL A 141 -35.09 6.86 -5.30
N GLU A 142 -35.49 7.69 -6.25
CA GLU A 142 -36.26 7.32 -7.45
C GLU A 142 -35.56 6.25 -8.28
N LEU A 143 -34.23 6.30 -8.35
CA LEU A 143 -33.41 5.32 -9.10
C LEU A 143 -33.25 4.00 -8.32
N THR A 144 -33.46 4.00 -7.01
CA THR A 144 -33.28 2.79 -6.17
C THR A 144 -34.54 1.93 -6.07
N THR A 145 -35.69 2.46 -6.49
CA THR A 145 -37.00 1.79 -6.38
C THR A 145 -37.40 1.00 -7.62
N GLY A 146 -36.77 1.30 -8.77
CA GLY A 146 -37.18 0.76 -10.07
C GLY A 146 -38.46 1.39 -10.64
N GLU A 147 -38.93 2.54 -10.06
CA GLU A 147 -40.08 3.29 -10.57
C GLU A 147 -39.74 4.12 -11.79
N VAL A 148 -38.46 4.35 -12.02
CA VAL A 148 -37.91 5.15 -13.13
C VAL A 148 -37.17 4.21 -14.07
N ASN A 149 -37.49 4.27 -15.36
CA ASN A 149 -36.82 3.48 -16.38
C ASN A 149 -35.54 4.21 -16.85
N VAL A 150 -34.39 3.84 -16.29
CA VAL A 150 -33.09 4.41 -16.67
C VAL A 150 -32.66 3.85 -18.01
N VAL A 151 -32.25 4.74 -18.93
CA VAL A 151 -31.82 4.38 -20.28
C VAL A 151 -30.31 4.57 -20.45
N TYR A 152 -29.74 5.60 -19.81
CA TYR A 152 -28.33 5.90 -19.89
C TYR A 152 -27.74 6.14 -18.50
N MET A 153 -26.54 5.60 -18.29
CA MET A 153 -25.75 5.87 -17.09
C MET A 153 -24.32 6.22 -17.50
N ALA A 154 -23.64 7.02 -16.67
CA ALA A 154 -22.19 7.22 -16.76
C ALA A 154 -21.59 7.47 -15.38
N ALA A 155 -20.38 6.99 -15.17
CA ALA A 155 -19.63 7.13 -13.93
C ALA A 155 -18.31 7.84 -14.19
N GLY A 156 -18.16 9.03 -13.60
CA GLY A 156 -16.93 9.82 -13.66
C GLY A 156 -15.95 9.46 -12.53
N MET A 157 -15.02 10.37 -12.26
CA MET A 157 -14.04 10.17 -11.18
C MET A 157 -14.71 10.15 -9.80
N ASP A 158 -15.60 11.10 -9.53
CA ASP A 158 -16.18 11.36 -8.21
C ASP A 158 -17.67 11.74 -8.27
N HIS A 159 -18.31 11.52 -9.40
CA HIS A 159 -19.73 11.73 -9.62
C HIS A 159 -20.30 10.68 -10.58
N ALA A 160 -21.60 10.47 -10.52
CA ALA A 160 -22.32 9.63 -11.45
C ALA A 160 -23.59 10.34 -11.94
N VAL A 161 -24.02 9.97 -13.12
CA VAL A 161 -25.16 10.55 -13.80
C VAL A 161 -26.02 9.45 -14.42
N ALA A 162 -27.34 9.69 -14.48
CA ALA A 162 -28.27 8.81 -15.17
C ALA A 162 -29.34 9.64 -15.90
N ILE A 163 -29.91 9.08 -16.95
CA ILE A 163 -31.01 9.67 -17.70
C ILE A 163 -32.10 8.61 -17.89
N ASP A 164 -33.33 8.97 -17.62
CA ASP A 164 -34.48 8.10 -17.80
C ASP A 164 -35.13 8.24 -19.19
N GLU A 165 -36.14 7.42 -19.47
CA GLU A 165 -36.88 7.43 -20.74
C GLU A 165 -37.68 8.71 -21.00
N ASP A 166 -37.90 9.53 -19.95
CA ASP A 166 -38.57 10.82 -20.03
C ASP A 166 -37.58 11.99 -20.15
N ASP A 167 -36.30 11.71 -20.37
CA ASP A 167 -35.16 12.64 -20.42
C ASP A 167 -34.92 13.42 -19.12
N ASN A 168 -35.35 12.89 -17.96
CA ASN A 168 -34.97 13.45 -16.68
C ASN A 168 -33.53 13.08 -16.35
N PHE A 169 -32.78 14.10 -15.93
CA PHE A 169 -31.38 13.95 -15.57
C PHE A 169 -31.23 13.80 -14.06
N TYR A 170 -30.55 12.74 -13.63
CA TYR A 170 -30.21 12.43 -12.25
C TYR A 170 -28.71 12.55 -12.05
N PHE A 171 -28.33 13.11 -10.93
CA PHE A 171 -26.95 13.33 -10.55
C PHE A 171 -26.72 12.99 -9.07
N TRP A 172 -25.58 12.36 -8.76
CA TRP A 172 -25.11 12.18 -7.37
C TRP A 172 -23.59 12.16 -7.32
N GLY A 173 -23.05 12.45 -6.12
CA GLY A 173 -21.60 12.57 -5.89
C GLY A 173 -21.12 14.00 -5.73
N ASN A 174 -19.91 14.29 -6.21
CA ASN A 174 -19.28 15.60 -6.05
C ASN A 174 -19.86 16.64 -7.02
N ASN A 175 -20.31 17.77 -6.43
CA ASN A 175 -20.91 18.87 -7.17
C ASN A 175 -20.17 20.22 -6.98
N ARG A 176 -18.88 20.18 -6.63
CA ARG A 176 -18.13 21.41 -6.35
C ARG A 176 -17.90 22.28 -7.58
N LEU A 177 -17.91 21.70 -8.75
CA LEU A 177 -17.72 22.38 -10.03
C LEU A 177 -19.01 22.39 -10.86
N ASN A 178 -20.17 22.33 -10.17
CA ASN A 178 -21.50 22.35 -10.76
C ASN A 178 -21.73 21.24 -11.78
N GLN A 179 -21.29 20.02 -11.44
CA GLN A 179 -21.47 18.85 -12.29
C GLN A 179 -22.95 18.49 -12.50
N ASP A 180 -23.86 19.03 -11.65
CA ASP A 180 -25.32 18.94 -11.78
C ASP A 180 -25.93 20.05 -12.65
N LYS A 181 -25.14 21.05 -13.08
CA LYS A 181 -25.65 22.26 -13.75
C LYS A 181 -24.99 22.47 -15.10
N TYR A 182 -25.82 22.87 -16.05
CA TYR A 182 -25.38 23.36 -17.34
C TYR A 182 -24.89 24.79 -17.21
N GLN A 183 -23.60 25.01 -16.95
CA GLN A 183 -23.12 26.37 -16.68
C GLN A 183 -22.74 27.17 -17.91
N SER A 184 -22.37 26.51 -18.97
CA SER A 184 -21.68 27.21 -20.06
C SER A 184 -22.52 27.48 -21.29
N ASN A 185 -23.77 27.03 -21.33
CA ASN A 185 -24.62 27.31 -22.48
C ASN A 185 -26.09 27.41 -22.08
N PRO A 186 -26.68 28.66 -22.07
CA PRO A 186 -28.11 28.87 -21.81
C PRO A 186 -29.03 28.15 -22.79
N ASP A 187 -28.55 27.90 -24.03
CA ASP A 187 -29.30 27.19 -25.05
C ASP A 187 -29.39 25.67 -24.74
N LEU A 188 -28.41 25.12 -24.05
CA LEU A 188 -28.43 23.75 -23.61
C LEU A 188 -29.48 23.49 -22.52
N ASN A 189 -29.57 24.38 -21.55
CA ASN A 189 -30.64 24.37 -20.53
C ASN A 189 -32.02 24.37 -21.19
N ARG A 190 -32.19 25.12 -22.28
CA ARG A 190 -33.42 25.14 -23.07
C ARG A 190 -33.63 23.84 -23.84
N ALA A 191 -32.59 23.26 -24.43
CA ALA A 191 -32.72 22.01 -25.20
C ALA A 191 -33.16 20.82 -24.33
N LEU A 192 -32.63 20.69 -23.10
CA LEU A 192 -33.03 19.64 -22.17
C LEU A 192 -34.39 19.89 -21.49
N ILE A 193 -34.74 21.15 -21.26
CA ILE A 193 -36.03 21.50 -20.62
C ILE A 193 -37.15 21.61 -21.66
N MET A 194 -36.84 22.03 -22.91
CA MET A 194 -37.85 22.34 -23.93
C MET A 194 -37.87 21.40 -25.13
N LYS A 195 -36.86 20.57 -25.33
CA LYS A 195 -36.80 19.55 -26.38
C LYS A 195 -36.23 18.27 -25.78
N LYS A 196 -36.91 17.17 -25.97
CA LYS A 196 -36.34 15.85 -25.76
C LYS A 196 -35.12 15.69 -26.66
N LEU A 197 -33.94 15.52 -26.07
CA LEU A 197 -32.75 15.16 -26.83
C LEU A 197 -32.87 13.68 -27.18
N ASP A 198 -32.71 13.36 -28.44
CA ASP A 198 -32.60 11.97 -28.87
C ASP A 198 -31.16 11.49 -28.60
N ILE A 199 -30.94 11.01 -27.36
CA ILE A 199 -29.62 10.72 -26.84
C ILE A 199 -29.06 9.44 -27.47
N LYS A 200 -27.79 9.47 -27.86
CA LYS A 200 -27.06 8.34 -28.40
C LYS A 200 -26.04 7.79 -27.42
N GLN A 201 -25.35 8.67 -26.67
CA GLN A 201 -24.28 8.29 -25.75
C GLN A 201 -24.21 9.27 -24.57
N LEU A 202 -23.96 8.74 -23.36
CA LEU A 202 -23.68 9.49 -22.16
C LEU A 202 -22.32 9.04 -21.62
N GLU A 203 -21.41 9.98 -21.37
CA GLU A 203 -20.09 9.72 -20.80
C GLU A 203 -19.79 10.68 -19.66
N ALA A 204 -18.95 10.24 -18.70
CA ALA A 204 -18.51 11.08 -17.59
C ALA A 204 -16.98 11.02 -17.42
N GLY A 205 -16.38 12.21 -17.41
CA GLY A 205 -14.95 12.38 -17.18
C GLY A 205 -14.60 12.66 -15.71
N ASN A 206 -13.51 13.39 -15.50
CA ASN A 206 -13.03 13.70 -14.17
C ASN A 206 -14.06 14.57 -13.39
N GLN A 207 -14.45 15.70 -13.96
CA GLN A 207 -15.35 16.66 -13.32
C GLN A 207 -16.36 17.25 -14.32
N PHE A 208 -16.67 16.54 -15.36
CA PHE A 208 -17.61 16.93 -16.41
C PHE A 208 -18.31 15.70 -16.97
N SER A 209 -19.44 15.93 -17.61
CA SER A 209 -20.21 14.91 -18.33
C SER A 209 -20.50 15.36 -19.76
N VAL A 210 -20.63 14.39 -20.65
CA VAL A 210 -20.83 14.60 -22.10
C VAL A 210 -22.03 13.80 -22.54
N ILE A 211 -22.95 14.44 -23.26
CA ILE A 211 -24.00 13.77 -24.05
C ILE A 211 -23.69 13.94 -25.54
N LEU A 212 -23.86 12.87 -26.29
CA LEU A 212 -23.95 12.87 -27.75
C LEU A 212 -25.39 12.54 -28.13
N ASP A 213 -26.00 13.36 -29.00
CA ASP A 213 -27.30 13.06 -29.57
C ASP A 213 -27.22 12.26 -30.90
N GLN A 214 -28.36 11.74 -31.39
CA GLN A 214 -28.44 10.98 -32.62
C GLN A 214 -28.09 11.83 -33.87
N ASP A 215 -28.28 13.15 -33.79
CA ASP A 215 -27.92 14.06 -34.85
C ASP A 215 -26.40 14.28 -34.96
N GLY A 216 -25.64 13.91 -33.91
CA GLY A 216 -24.18 14.05 -33.83
C GLY A 216 -23.74 15.35 -33.19
N ASN A 217 -24.59 15.95 -32.33
CA ASN A 217 -24.23 17.10 -31.51
C ASN A 217 -23.73 16.66 -30.14
N VAL A 218 -22.74 17.39 -29.62
CA VAL A 218 -22.12 17.11 -28.31
C VAL A 218 -22.47 18.23 -27.35
N TYR A 219 -22.87 17.82 -26.13
CA TYR A 219 -23.26 18.72 -25.05
C TYR A 219 -22.45 18.38 -23.79
N LEU A 220 -21.95 19.40 -23.10
CA LEU A 220 -21.13 19.24 -21.91
C LEU A 220 -21.71 20.02 -20.73
N TRP A 221 -21.51 19.49 -19.52
CA TRP A 221 -21.75 20.19 -18.28
C TRP A 221 -20.74 19.81 -17.18
N GLY A 222 -20.81 20.49 -16.06
CA GLY A 222 -19.77 20.44 -15.06
C GLY A 222 -18.64 21.40 -15.39
N ASN A 223 -17.39 20.99 -15.22
CA ASN A 223 -16.20 21.79 -15.51
C ASN A 223 -15.91 21.87 -17.04
N ALA A 224 -16.93 22.17 -17.81
CA ALA A 224 -16.89 22.13 -19.27
C ALA A 224 -15.91 23.15 -19.88
N SER A 225 -15.81 24.35 -19.34
CA SER A 225 -14.90 25.41 -19.83
C SER A 225 -13.42 25.06 -19.71
N ASN A 226 -13.04 24.14 -18.82
CA ASN A 226 -11.68 23.63 -18.72
C ASN A 226 -11.40 22.45 -19.65
N VAL A 227 -12.42 21.91 -20.29
CA VAL A 227 -12.34 20.73 -21.16
C VAL A 227 -12.51 21.10 -22.61
N ASP A 228 -13.33 22.10 -22.91
CA ASP A 228 -13.66 22.53 -24.28
C ASP A 228 -13.23 24.00 -24.50
N LEU A 229 -12.38 24.20 -25.51
CA LEU A 229 -11.88 25.53 -25.85
C LEU A 229 -13.00 26.43 -26.39
N ASP A 230 -13.94 25.89 -27.13
CA ASP A 230 -15.04 26.65 -27.75
C ASP A 230 -16.01 27.13 -26.66
N ILE A 231 -16.29 26.33 -25.63
CA ILE A 231 -17.08 26.75 -24.45
C ILE A 231 -16.38 27.87 -23.70
N ARG A 232 -15.08 27.76 -23.49
CA ARG A 232 -14.31 28.80 -22.81
C ARG A 232 -14.20 30.09 -23.61
N GLN A 233 -14.21 30.01 -24.92
CA GLN A 233 -14.29 31.19 -25.78
C GLN A 233 -15.67 31.83 -25.69
N ALA A 234 -16.75 31.06 -25.68
CA ALA A 234 -18.10 31.55 -25.48
C ALA A 234 -18.30 32.30 -24.15
N GLU A 235 -17.74 31.79 -23.06
CA GLU A 235 -17.75 32.49 -21.76
C GLU A 235 -17.04 33.86 -21.80
N ARG A 236 -15.99 34.00 -22.62
CA ARG A 236 -15.29 35.27 -22.83
C ARG A 236 -16.02 36.21 -23.79
N GLU A 237 -16.86 35.69 -24.64
CA GLU A 237 -17.61 36.40 -25.67
C GLU A 237 -18.93 36.97 -25.18
N GLU A 238 -19.48 36.51 -24.07
CA GLU A 238 -20.47 37.29 -23.27
C GLU A 238 -19.88 38.63 -22.85
N GLU A 239 -18.54 38.81 -22.96
CA GLU A 239 -17.81 40.06 -22.84
C GLU A 239 -17.64 40.84 -24.16
N GLY A 240 -18.19 40.38 -25.29
CA GLY A 240 -18.30 41.14 -26.57
C GLY A 240 -17.40 40.76 -27.72
N MET A 241 -17.02 39.48 -27.87
CA MET A 241 -16.25 38.94 -29.03
C MET A 241 -17.05 37.99 -29.92
N ASP A 242 -16.74 37.92 -31.20
CA ASP A 242 -17.46 37.13 -32.24
C ASP A 242 -17.35 35.60 -32.08
N HIS A 243 -18.46 34.89 -32.28
CA HIS A 243 -18.65 33.44 -32.13
C HIS A 243 -18.34 32.67 -33.43
N GLU A 244 -17.39 31.72 -33.39
CA GLU A 244 -17.34 30.64 -34.40
C GLU A 244 -18.10 29.40 -33.86
N PRO A 245 -19.00 28.76 -34.68
CA PRO A 245 -19.70 27.57 -34.25
C PRO A 245 -18.72 26.41 -34.01
N ARG A 246 -19.04 25.54 -33.02
CA ARG A 246 -18.26 24.32 -32.74
C ARG A 246 -18.06 23.51 -34.01
N LYS A 247 -16.80 23.24 -34.35
CA LYS A 247 -16.39 22.66 -35.64
C LYS A 247 -16.98 21.30 -35.99
N PHE A 248 -17.46 20.57 -34.99
CA PHE A 248 -17.87 19.16 -35.14
C PHE A 248 -19.35 18.90 -34.86
N GLN A 249 -20.14 19.91 -34.52
CA GLN A 249 -21.58 19.73 -34.25
C GLN A 249 -22.30 19.17 -35.45
N GLY A 250 -23.14 18.17 -35.22
CA GLY A 250 -23.89 17.46 -36.27
C GLY A 250 -23.08 16.37 -36.97
N ASN A 251 -21.79 16.19 -36.66
CA ASN A 251 -20.92 15.23 -37.37
C ASN A 251 -20.26 14.18 -36.45
N VAL A 252 -20.60 14.14 -35.17
CA VAL A 252 -19.97 13.19 -34.22
C VAL A 252 -20.71 11.85 -34.25
N GLU A 253 -19.95 10.76 -34.32
CA GLU A 253 -20.43 9.38 -34.28
C GLU A 253 -20.30 8.76 -32.88
N LYS A 254 -19.13 8.97 -32.20
CA LYS A 254 -18.83 8.47 -30.87
C LYS A 254 -17.93 9.45 -30.14
N VAL A 255 -18.03 9.49 -28.81
CA VAL A 255 -17.18 10.28 -27.92
C VAL A 255 -16.42 9.35 -26.99
N ALA A 256 -15.13 9.64 -26.74
CA ALA A 256 -14.32 9.01 -25.70
C ALA A 256 -13.74 10.09 -24.79
N VAL A 257 -13.82 9.89 -23.49
CA VAL A 257 -13.52 10.90 -22.47
C VAL A 257 -12.24 10.58 -21.71
N THR A 258 -11.33 11.54 -21.66
CA THR A 258 -10.13 11.50 -20.82
C THR A 258 -10.33 12.34 -19.55
N ASN A 259 -9.30 12.49 -18.71
CA ASN A 259 -9.39 13.34 -17.51
C ASN A 259 -9.75 14.81 -17.83
N ASN A 260 -9.22 15.38 -18.92
CA ASN A 260 -9.29 16.80 -19.21
C ASN A 260 -9.66 17.13 -20.66
N ALA A 261 -10.13 16.15 -21.42
CA ALA A 261 -10.52 16.33 -22.82
C ALA A 261 -11.52 15.25 -23.23
N TYR A 262 -12.22 15.47 -24.29
CA TYR A 262 -12.94 14.42 -25.01
C TYR A 262 -12.47 14.36 -26.45
N ILE A 263 -12.57 13.18 -27.03
CA ILE A 263 -12.14 12.89 -28.39
C ILE A 263 -13.39 12.47 -29.17
N CYS A 264 -13.56 13.03 -30.35
CA CYS A 264 -14.68 12.70 -31.24
C CYS A 264 -14.21 11.77 -32.36
N LEU A 265 -14.90 10.67 -32.53
CA LEU A 265 -14.95 9.94 -33.76
C LEU A 265 -16.04 10.60 -34.64
N LEU A 266 -15.69 11.04 -35.83
CA LEU A 266 -16.62 11.70 -36.73
C LEU A 266 -17.29 10.66 -37.65
N LYS A 267 -18.46 11.00 -38.19
CA LYS A 267 -19.26 10.14 -39.10
C LYS A 267 -18.51 9.72 -40.38
N ASP A 268 -17.47 10.45 -40.76
CA ASP A 268 -16.60 10.12 -41.90
C ASP A 268 -15.42 9.19 -41.53
N GLY A 269 -15.31 8.76 -40.24
CA GLY A 269 -14.25 7.90 -39.73
C GLY A 269 -12.98 8.66 -39.36
N THR A 270 -12.97 9.98 -39.35
CA THR A 270 -11.84 10.78 -38.85
C THR A 270 -11.92 11.00 -37.33
N VAL A 271 -10.79 11.33 -36.72
CA VAL A 271 -10.71 11.59 -35.25
C VAL A 271 -10.37 13.05 -35.00
N ALA A 272 -11.11 13.67 -34.08
CA ALA A 272 -10.94 15.06 -33.72
C ALA A 272 -10.70 15.21 -32.21
N TYR A 273 -9.74 16.07 -31.83
CA TYR A 273 -9.46 16.47 -30.46
C TYR A 273 -10.20 17.76 -30.11
N THR A 274 -10.84 17.80 -28.96
CA THR A 274 -11.65 18.92 -28.49
C THR A 274 -11.24 19.46 -27.12
N GLY A 275 -10.05 19.13 -26.65
CA GLY A 275 -9.56 19.58 -25.34
C GLY A 275 -9.10 21.04 -25.35
N TYR A 276 -9.07 21.64 -24.16
CA TYR A 276 -8.65 23.04 -23.94
C TYR A 276 -7.22 23.32 -24.41
N ALA A 277 -6.26 22.44 -24.13
CA ALA A 277 -4.85 22.65 -24.42
C ALA A 277 -4.50 22.20 -25.85
N LYS A 278 -4.23 23.16 -26.74
CA LYS A 278 -3.82 22.85 -28.13
C LYS A 278 -2.49 22.10 -28.23
N ASP A 279 -1.61 22.28 -27.25
CA ASP A 279 -0.32 21.61 -27.11
C ASP A 279 -0.41 20.29 -26.31
N SER A 280 -1.62 19.86 -25.96
CA SER A 280 -1.83 18.57 -25.31
C SER A 280 -1.24 17.42 -26.15
N PRO A 281 -0.54 16.45 -25.52
CA PRO A 281 -0.08 15.24 -26.20
C PRO A 281 -1.18 14.46 -26.90
N LEU A 282 -2.44 14.57 -26.45
CA LEU A 282 -3.60 13.98 -27.11
C LEU A 282 -3.90 14.61 -28.46
N ASN A 283 -3.59 15.89 -28.65
CA ASN A 283 -3.74 16.61 -29.93
C ASN A 283 -2.47 16.50 -30.79
N VAL A 284 -1.30 16.76 -30.19
CA VAL A 284 -0.01 16.81 -30.91
C VAL A 284 0.40 15.44 -31.43
N ASN A 285 0.15 14.39 -30.63
CA ASN A 285 0.49 13.02 -30.99
C ASN A 285 -0.64 12.25 -31.69
N LEU A 286 -1.77 12.91 -32.02
CA LEU A 286 -2.83 12.28 -32.80
C LEU A 286 -2.26 11.92 -34.19
N PRO A 287 -2.31 10.63 -34.61
CA PRO A 287 -1.78 10.19 -35.90
C PRO A 287 -2.43 10.96 -37.07
N ALA A 288 -1.58 11.42 -37.98
CA ALA A 288 -2.04 12.21 -39.12
C ALA A 288 -3.02 11.44 -40.02
N GLU A 289 -2.84 10.14 -40.12
CA GLU A 289 -3.67 9.20 -40.88
C GLU A 289 -5.11 9.15 -40.34
N LEU A 290 -5.28 9.17 -39.01
CA LEU A 290 -6.60 9.17 -38.36
C LEU A 290 -7.26 10.56 -38.46
N LYS A 291 -6.45 11.62 -38.47
CA LYS A 291 -6.93 12.99 -38.54
C LYS A 291 -7.38 13.40 -39.93
N ASN A 292 -6.69 12.93 -40.97
CA ASN A 292 -6.96 13.31 -42.38
C ASN A 292 -7.86 12.32 -43.10
N GLY A 293 -8.25 11.20 -42.45
CA GLY A 293 -9.14 10.20 -43.01
C GLY A 293 -8.50 9.24 -44.03
N SER A 294 -7.16 9.22 -44.13
CA SER A 294 -6.48 8.19 -44.94
C SER A 294 -6.60 6.79 -44.34
N VAL A 295 -6.85 6.71 -43.03
CA VAL A 295 -7.26 5.52 -42.30
C VAL A 295 -8.58 5.83 -41.61
N LYS A 296 -9.60 4.98 -41.80
CA LYS A 296 -10.90 5.16 -41.19
C LYS A 296 -10.97 4.42 -39.86
N VAL A 297 -11.44 5.11 -38.85
CA VAL A 297 -11.65 4.59 -37.51
C VAL A 297 -13.09 4.11 -37.37
N VAL A 298 -13.28 2.96 -36.70
CA VAL A 298 -14.60 2.35 -36.47
C VAL A 298 -14.98 2.40 -34.99
N ASP A 299 -13.97 2.43 -34.06
CA ASP A 299 -14.21 2.55 -32.64
C ASP A 299 -13.10 3.33 -31.93
N ILE A 300 -13.45 4.03 -30.84
CA ILE A 300 -12.52 4.77 -29.99
C ILE A 300 -12.80 4.51 -28.52
N ALA A 301 -11.74 4.49 -27.72
CA ALA A 301 -11.81 4.49 -26.25
C ALA A 301 -10.70 5.37 -25.68
N ALA A 302 -10.90 5.87 -24.46
CA ALA A 302 -9.93 6.72 -23.80
C ALA A 302 -9.58 6.19 -22.41
N SER A 303 -8.30 6.26 -22.07
CA SER A 303 -7.80 6.18 -20.68
C SER A 303 -7.64 7.59 -20.13
N SER A 304 -7.09 7.71 -18.92
CA SER A 304 -6.86 9.04 -18.31
C SER A 304 -6.00 9.97 -19.17
N GLN A 305 -5.03 9.43 -19.93
CA GLN A 305 -4.02 10.23 -20.65
C GLN A 305 -3.70 9.69 -22.07
N CYS A 306 -4.29 8.57 -22.45
CA CYS A 306 -4.14 7.99 -23.79
C CYS A 306 -5.52 7.78 -24.43
N VAL A 307 -5.51 7.70 -25.75
CA VAL A 307 -6.66 7.30 -26.55
C VAL A 307 -6.27 6.13 -27.41
N ALA A 308 -7.15 5.15 -27.52
CA ALA A 308 -7.05 4.04 -28.43
C ALA A 308 -8.13 4.14 -29.49
N ALA A 309 -7.80 3.77 -30.73
CA ALA A 309 -8.71 3.70 -31.85
C ALA A 309 -8.55 2.38 -32.60
N VAL A 310 -9.64 1.81 -33.05
CA VAL A 310 -9.66 0.63 -33.95
C VAL A 310 -9.99 1.11 -35.35
N ASP A 311 -9.15 0.77 -36.30
CA ASP A 311 -9.41 1.11 -37.70
C ASP A 311 -10.24 0.02 -38.41
N GLU A 312 -10.70 0.31 -39.64
CA GLU A 312 -11.51 -0.59 -40.46
C GLU A 312 -10.83 -1.94 -40.80
N ASN A 313 -9.51 -2.04 -40.56
CA ASN A 313 -8.74 -3.27 -40.76
C ASN A 313 -8.49 -4.03 -39.43
N GLY A 314 -9.06 -3.58 -38.33
CA GLY A 314 -8.90 -4.17 -37.02
C GLY A 314 -7.57 -3.81 -36.31
N LYS A 315 -6.79 -2.86 -36.87
CA LYS A 315 -5.55 -2.40 -36.22
C LYS A 315 -5.86 -1.40 -35.11
N VAL A 316 -5.23 -1.60 -33.96
CA VAL A 316 -5.31 -0.68 -32.83
C VAL A 316 -4.21 0.38 -32.89
N TRP A 317 -4.62 1.63 -32.80
CA TRP A 317 -3.77 2.82 -32.71
C TRP A 317 -3.87 3.41 -31.31
N VAL A 318 -2.73 3.70 -30.66
CA VAL A 318 -2.74 4.34 -29.34
C VAL A 318 -1.82 5.55 -29.34
N TRP A 319 -2.34 6.69 -28.83
CA TRP A 319 -1.57 7.93 -28.70
C TRP A 319 -1.88 8.66 -27.38
N GLY A 320 -1.12 9.68 -27.04
CA GLY A 320 -1.21 10.43 -25.79
C GLY A 320 0.07 10.30 -24.97
N VAL A 321 -0.03 10.32 -23.64
CA VAL A 321 1.09 10.14 -22.70
C VAL A 321 1.02 8.74 -22.09
N SER A 322 1.90 7.85 -22.55
CA SER A 322 2.03 6.50 -21.98
C SER A 322 3.13 6.48 -20.91
N THR A 323 2.76 6.17 -19.69
CA THR A 323 3.67 6.03 -18.55
C THR A 323 3.69 4.60 -17.98
N LYS A 324 2.72 3.79 -18.39
CA LYS A 324 2.46 2.46 -17.84
C LYS A 324 2.30 1.36 -18.91
N GLY A 325 2.77 1.61 -20.14
CA GLY A 325 2.70 0.63 -21.21
C GLY A 325 1.39 0.68 -22.03
N GLU A 326 0.60 1.75 -21.92
CA GLU A 326 -0.67 1.88 -22.66
C GLU A 326 -0.48 1.82 -24.18
N LYS A 327 0.71 2.15 -24.70
CA LYS A 327 1.07 2.07 -26.12
C LYS A 327 1.64 0.72 -26.56
N ASP A 328 1.90 -0.17 -25.61
CA ASP A 328 2.47 -1.48 -25.88
C ASP A 328 1.34 -2.48 -26.23
N VAL A 329 0.67 -2.20 -27.35
CA VAL A 329 -0.46 -3.01 -27.83
C VAL A 329 0.01 -4.43 -28.13
N PRO A 330 -0.56 -5.47 -27.53
CA PRO A 330 -0.18 -6.85 -27.79
C PRO A 330 -0.66 -7.32 -29.18
N GLU A 331 -0.07 -8.40 -29.68
CA GLU A 331 -0.61 -9.08 -30.86
C GLU A 331 -1.95 -9.73 -30.50
N MET A 332 -2.94 -9.57 -31.35
CA MET A 332 -4.31 -10.09 -31.20
C MET A 332 -4.58 -11.16 -32.24
N GLU A 333 -5.26 -12.24 -31.84
CA GLU A 333 -5.56 -13.37 -32.74
C GLU A 333 -6.69 -13.07 -33.73
N SER A 334 -7.58 -12.12 -33.38
CA SER A 334 -8.65 -11.62 -34.24
C SER A 334 -8.83 -10.11 -34.05
N ALA A 335 -9.64 -9.47 -34.89
CA ALA A 335 -9.87 -8.04 -34.81
C ALA A 335 -10.68 -7.66 -33.56
N PRO A 336 -10.40 -6.51 -32.90
CA PRO A 336 -11.23 -5.99 -31.84
C PRO A 336 -12.60 -5.55 -32.35
N VAL A 337 -13.67 -6.00 -31.68
CA VAL A 337 -15.05 -5.56 -31.92
C VAL A 337 -15.37 -4.30 -31.12
N LYS A 338 -14.90 -4.30 -29.85
CA LYS A 338 -15.06 -3.19 -28.92
C LYS A 338 -13.76 -2.96 -28.17
N ILE A 339 -13.48 -1.70 -27.85
CA ILE A 339 -12.35 -1.32 -27.01
C ILE A 339 -12.82 -0.42 -25.88
N TYR A 340 -12.25 -0.64 -24.69
CA TYR A 340 -12.54 0.10 -23.48
C TYR A 340 -11.27 0.62 -22.83
N GLY A 341 -11.35 1.77 -22.18
CA GLY A 341 -10.24 2.38 -21.48
C GLY A 341 -10.49 2.44 -19.98
N GLY A 342 -9.52 1.97 -19.20
CA GLY A 342 -9.44 2.23 -17.77
C GLY A 342 -8.58 3.46 -17.47
N ARG A 343 -7.97 3.52 -16.27
CA ARG A 343 -7.14 4.68 -15.91
C ARG A 343 -5.83 4.74 -16.70
N PHE A 344 -5.08 3.65 -16.73
CA PHE A 344 -3.80 3.51 -17.44
C PHE A 344 -3.71 2.16 -18.17
N HIS A 345 -4.86 1.59 -18.54
CA HIS A 345 -4.93 0.34 -19.28
C HIS A 345 -6.07 0.39 -20.28
N PHE A 346 -6.03 -0.51 -21.22
CA PHE A 346 -7.09 -0.76 -22.19
C PHE A 346 -7.47 -2.23 -22.17
N THR A 347 -8.72 -2.51 -22.51
CA THR A 347 -9.24 -3.87 -22.68
C THR A 347 -10.05 -3.93 -23.97
N ALA A 348 -9.81 -4.93 -24.77
CA ALA A 348 -10.50 -5.18 -26.03
C ALA A 348 -11.24 -6.51 -25.99
N LEU A 349 -12.46 -6.52 -26.52
CA LEU A 349 -13.21 -7.71 -26.88
C LEU A 349 -12.96 -8.01 -28.35
N LEU A 350 -12.51 -9.21 -28.68
CA LEU A 350 -12.18 -9.64 -30.01
C LEU A 350 -13.38 -10.34 -30.68
N GLU A 351 -13.38 -10.43 -32.02
CA GLU A 351 -14.43 -11.11 -32.81
C GLU A 351 -14.62 -12.58 -32.45
N ASN A 352 -13.57 -13.25 -31.97
CA ASN A 352 -13.62 -14.65 -31.53
C ASN A 352 -14.17 -14.81 -30.09
N GLY A 353 -14.50 -13.71 -29.39
CA GLY A 353 -14.97 -13.69 -28.00
C GLY A 353 -13.86 -13.61 -26.96
N ASP A 354 -12.59 -13.62 -27.37
CA ASP A 354 -11.47 -13.47 -26.44
C ASP A 354 -11.34 -12.04 -25.92
N VAL A 355 -10.75 -11.91 -24.74
CA VAL A 355 -10.49 -10.62 -24.10
C VAL A 355 -8.99 -10.40 -23.98
N VAL A 356 -8.53 -9.23 -24.42
CA VAL A 356 -7.12 -8.82 -24.32
C VAL A 356 -7.01 -7.50 -23.59
N SER A 357 -6.17 -7.47 -22.54
CA SER A 357 -5.89 -6.24 -21.77
C SER A 357 -4.41 -5.90 -21.82
N TRP A 358 -4.08 -4.59 -21.80
CA TRP A 358 -2.69 -4.11 -21.78
C TRP A 358 -2.57 -2.75 -21.08
N GLY A 359 -1.35 -2.35 -20.72
CA GLY A 359 -1.04 -1.14 -19.99
C GLY A 359 -0.63 -1.43 -18.54
N ASP A 360 -1.06 -0.61 -17.59
CA ASP A 360 -0.74 -0.80 -16.16
C ASP A 360 -1.31 -2.11 -15.62
N ASP A 361 -0.46 -2.92 -15.02
CA ASP A 361 -0.82 -4.19 -14.40
C ASP A 361 -0.44 -4.26 -12.90
N MET A 362 -0.26 -3.10 -12.27
CA MET A 362 0.13 -3.04 -10.85
C MET A 362 -0.83 -3.80 -9.94
N TYR A 363 -2.09 -3.85 -10.30
CA TYR A 363 -3.16 -4.50 -9.54
C TYR A 363 -3.79 -5.70 -10.26
N GLY A 364 -3.18 -6.16 -11.35
CA GLY A 364 -3.68 -7.25 -12.18
C GLY A 364 -4.77 -6.83 -13.19
N GLN A 365 -4.90 -5.52 -13.47
CA GLN A 365 -5.93 -5.02 -14.39
C GLN A 365 -5.62 -5.32 -15.87
N ALA A 366 -4.36 -5.54 -16.22
CA ALA A 366 -3.97 -6.01 -17.56
C ALA A 366 -3.78 -7.54 -17.65
N SER A 367 -3.91 -8.25 -16.54
CA SER A 367 -3.81 -9.72 -16.48
C SER A 367 -5.20 -10.36 -16.51
N VAL A 368 -5.70 -10.66 -17.71
CA VAL A 368 -7.00 -11.31 -17.90
C VAL A 368 -6.99 -12.72 -17.28
N PRO A 369 -7.91 -13.06 -16.36
CA PRO A 369 -7.96 -14.39 -15.75
C PRO A 369 -8.32 -15.49 -16.76
N ALA A 370 -7.87 -16.72 -16.50
CA ALA A 370 -8.23 -17.88 -17.31
C ALA A 370 -9.74 -18.12 -17.33
N SER A 371 -10.46 -17.83 -16.24
CA SER A 371 -11.91 -17.93 -16.18
C SER A 371 -12.62 -17.06 -17.22
N VAL A 372 -12.07 -15.89 -17.52
CA VAL A 372 -12.60 -14.99 -18.58
C VAL A 372 -12.28 -15.52 -19.98
N GLN A 373 -11.08 -16.12 -20.17
CA GLN A 373 -10.64 -16.64 -21.46
C GLN A 373 -11.35 -17.95 -21.84
N ASP A 374 -11.83 -18.72 -20.85
CA ASP A 374 -12.54 -19.98 -21.07
C ASP A 374 -14.05 -19.80 -21.32
N GLU A 375 -14.58 -18.56 -21.19
CA GLU A 375 -15.99 -18.21 -21.33
C GLU A 375 -16.25 -17.39 -22.60
N GLN A 376 -17.49 -17.45 -23.11
CA GLN A 376 -17.90 -16.58 -24.19
C GLN A 376 -18.34 -15.22 -23.64
N ILE A 377 -17.53 -14.20 -23.86
CA ILE A 377 -17.79 -12.82 -23.39
C ILE A 377 -18.65 -12.10 -24.41
N VAL A 378 -19.73 -11.48 -23.93
CA VAL A 378 -20.67 -10.70 -24.75
C VAL A 378 -20.52 -9.21 -24.57
N ASP A 379 -20.07 -8.76 -23.38
CA ASP A 379 -19.79 -7.35 -23.12
C ASP A 379 -18.70 -7.15 -22.07
N LEU A 380 -18.09 -5.95 -22.07
CA LEU A 380 -17.01 -5.54 -21.18
C LEU A 380 -17.28 -4.15 -20.61
N PHE A 381 -16.81 -3.91 -19.39
CA PHE A 381 -16.83 -2.61 -18.75
C PHE A 381 -15.51 -2.39 -18.01
N CYS A 382 -14.88 -1.24 -18.19
CA CYS A 382 -13.61 -0.90 -17.57
C CYS A 382 -13.76 0.31 -16.65
N GLY A 383 -13.36 0.15 -15.41
CA GLY A 383 -13.16 1.25 -14.48
C GLY A 383 -11.70 1.67 -14.37
N GLY A 384 -11.37 2.55 -13.42
CA GLY A 384 -10.00 3.04 -13.27
C GLY A 384 -8.99 1.94 -12.98
N TYR A 385 -9.35 0.95 -12.17
CA TYR A 385 -8.46 -0.12 -11.69
C TYR A 385 -9.07 -1.51 -11.79
N GLN A 386 -10.29 -1.64 -12.29
CA GLN A 386 -11.06 -2.88 -12.34
C GLN A 386 -11.72 -3.06 -13.69
N ASN A 387 -11.96 -4.31 -14.05
CA ASN A 387 -12.66 -4.70 -15.26
C ASN A 387 -13.78 -5.69 -14.94
N TYR A 388 -14.81 -5.67 -15.74
CA TYR A 388 -15.98 -6.52 -15.66
C TYR A 388 -16.26 -7.11 -17.04
N ALA A 389 -16.41 -8.42 -17.12
CA ALA A 389 -16.81 -9.13 -18.33
C ALA A 389 -18.14 -9.83 -18.11
N VAL A 390 -19.10 -9.63 -18.99
CA VAL A 390 -20.39 -10.30 -18.97
C VAL A 390 -20.30 -11.50 -19.89
N THR A 391 -20.60 -12.69 -19.34
CA THR A 391 -20.65 -13.93 -20.10
C THR A 391 -21.97 -14.10 -20.83
N ALA A 392 -22.02 -15.00 -21.81
CA ALA A 392 -23.26 -15.32 -22.53
C ALA A 392 -24.37 -15.91 -21.63
N ASP A 393 -23.99 -16.49 -20.49
CA ASP A 393 -24.93 -17.03 -19.50
C ASP A 393 -25.43 -15.96 -18.50
N GLY A 394 -24.92 -14.73 -18.60
CA GLY A 394 -25.28 -13.59 -17.73
C GLY A 394 -24.47 -13.51 -16.45
N ASP A 395 -23.44 -14.34 -16.27
CA ASP A 395 -22.51 -14.25 -15.15
C ASP A 395 -21.51 -13.12 -15.38
N ILE A 396 -20.97 -12.55 -14.28
CA ILE A 396 -19.96 -11.50 -14.36
C ILE A 396 -18.64 -11.97 -13.77
N GLU A 397 -17.61 -11.94 -14.62
CA GLU A 397 -16.22 -12.12 -14.23
C GLU A 397 -15.55 -10.76 -13.98
N THR A 398 -14.72 -10.68 -12.94
CA THR A 398 -14.07 -9.43 -12.53
C THR A 398 -12.58 -9.62 -12.30
N TRP A 399 -11.75 -8.65 -12.71
CA TRP A 399 -10.32 -8.65 -12.42
C TRP A 399 -9.76 -7.24 -12.25
N GLY A 400 -8.59 -7.14 -11.61
CA GLY A 400 -7.93 -5.88 -11.25
C GLY A 400 -7.91 -5.66 -9.75
N LEU A 401 -8.02 -4.41 -9.30
CA LEU A 401 -7.90 -4.03 -7.90
C LEU A 401 -9.10 -4.49 -7.07
N LYS A 402 -8.88 -5.49 -6.21
CA LYS A 402 -9.91 -5.99 -5.26
C LYS A 402 -10.06 -5.11 -4.02
N GLY A 403 -9.03 -4.34 -3.69
CA GLY A 403 -8.91 -3.55 -2.47
C GLY A 403 -7.63 -3.85 -1.71
N PHE A 404 -7.51 -3.34 -0.48
CA PHE A 404 -6.31 -3.48 0.34
C PHE A 404 -6.66 -4.05 1.72
N LEU A 405 -6.04 -5.17 2.11
CA LEU A 405 -6.34 -5.88 3.36
C LEU A 405 -6.29 -4.97 4.60
N CYS A 406 -5.27 -4.10 4.67
CA CYS A 406 -5.11 -3.12 5.75
C CYS A 406 -5.41 -1.68 5.31
N GLY A 407 -6.05 -1.49 4.15
CA GLY A 407 -6.34 -0.18 3.59
C GLY A 407 -5.11 0.54 3.04
N THR A 408 -5.28 1.82 2.70
CA THR A 408 -4.21 2.68 2.17
C THR A 408 -3.97 3.90 3.06
N ASP A 409 -2.83 4.56 2.85
CA ASP A 409 -2.48 5.82 3.50
C ASP A 409 -2.91 7.05 2.67
N GLU A 410 -2.52 8.25 3.11
CA GLU A 410 -2.84 9.52 2.44
C GLU A 410 -2.27 9.68 1.02
N GLN A 411 -1.35 8.82 0.63
CA GLN A 411 -0.75 8.80 -0.72
C GLN A 411 -1.22 7.59 -1.53
N GLY A 412 -2.24 6.86 -1.05
CA GLY A 412 -2.76 5.68 -1.73
C GLY A 412 -1.86 4.45 -1.67
N ARG A 413 -0.89 4.42 -0.74
CA ARG A 413 0.07 3.31 -0.60
C ARG A 413 -0.49 2.25 0.33
N ASP A 414 -0.30 0.97 -0.02
CA ASP A 414 -0.75 -0.17 0.78
C ASP A 414 -0.13 -0.16 2.19
N VAL A 415 -0.99 -0.07 3.21
CA VAL A 415 -0.59 -0.06 4.62
C VAL A 415 0.08 -1.38 5.02
N LEU A 416 -0.40 -2.55 4.53
CA LEU A 416 0.20 -3.85 4.84
C LEU A 416 1.63 -3.96 4.28
N ALA A 417 1.81 -3.62 3.00
CA ALA A 417 3.14 -3.62 2.38
C ALA A 417 4.11 -2.67 3.12
N ARG A 418 3.61 -1.52 3.57
CA ARG A 418 4.39 -0.56 4.36
C ARG A 418 4.70 -1.07 5.76
N ILE A 419 3.80 -1.79 6.43
CA ILE A 419 4.05 -2.44 7.73
C ILE A 419 5.18 -3.46 7.59
N VAL A 420 5.14 -4.30 6.55
CA VAL A 420 6.14 -5.34 6.30
C VAL A 420 7.51 -4.73 6.00
N ASN A 421 7.59 -3.79 5.07
CA ASN A 421 8.83 -3.10 4.71
C ASN A 421 9.34 -2.19 5.82
N GLY A 422 8.45 -1.49 6.52
CA GLY A 422 8.77 -0.64 7.66
C GLY A 422 9.29 -1.43 8.85
N GLY A 423 8.74 -2.62 9.08
CA GLY A 423 9.23 -3.55 10.11
C GLY A 423 10.65 -4.00 9.84
N LYS A 424 11.00 -4.31 8.58
CA LYS A 424 12.38 -4.60 8.18
C LYS A 424 13.31 -3.44 8.54
N THR A 425 12.92 -2.21 8.22
CA THR A 425 13.72 -1.02 8.52
C THR A 425 13.89 -0.84 10.03
N THR A 426 12.79 -0.83 10.81
CA THR A 426 12.81 -0.64 12.26
C THR A 426 13.63 -1.73 12.98
N MET A 427 13.44 -3.01 12.62
CA MET A 427 14.20 -4.12 13.24
C MET A 427 15.68 -4.08 12.86
N THR A 428 16.02 -3.73 11.62
CA THR A 428 17.41 -3.61 11.19
C THR A 428 18.13 -2.48 11.94
N VAL A 429 17.46 -1.32 12.06
CA VAL A 429 18.00 -0.17 12.82
C VAL A 429 18.24 -0.55 14.29
N GLY A 430 17.21 -1.11 14.93
CA GLY A 430 17.31 -1.55 16.33
C GLY A 430 18.40 -2.60 16.54
N GLY A 431 18.49 -3.60 15.65
CA GLY A 431 19.48 -4.66 15.72
C GLY A 431 20.92 -4.17 15.57
N ILE A 432 21.19 -3.33 14.57
CA ILE A 432 22.53 -2.77 14.35
C ILE A 432 22.91 -1.82 15.52
N ALA A 433 21.98 -1.00 16.00
CA ALA A 433 22.21 -0.11 17.12
C ALA A 433 22.60 -0.89 18.39
N VAL A 434 21.93 -2.00 18.69
CA VAL A 434 22.26 -2.87 19.83
C VAL A 434 23.63 -3.52 19.66
N VAL A 435 23.98 -3.99 18.46
CA VAL A 435 25.31 -4.56 18.19
C VAL A 435 26.39 -3.51 18.45
N ILE A 436 26.23 -2.29 17.94
CA ILE A 436 27.18 -1.18 18.19
C ILE A 436 27.27 -0.87 19.68
N ALA A 437 26.15 -0.71 20.37
CA ALA A 437 26.09 -0.41 21.80
C ALA A 437 26.77 -1.51 22.63
N THR A 438 26.51 -2.78 22.29
CA THR A 438 27.11 -3.94 22.97
C THR A 438 28.62 -3.98 22.76
N LEU A 439 29.09 -3.80 21.52
CA LEU A 439 30.52 -3.78 21.23
C LEU A 439 31.24 -2.69 22.02
N ILE A 440 30.72 -1.45 22.03
CA ILE A 440 31.30 -0.34 22.82
C ILE A 440 31.23 -0.66 24.30
N GLY A 441 30.09 -1.14 24.78
CA GLY A 441 29.89 -1.49 26.20
C GLY A 441 30.85 -2.57 26.70
N VAL A 442 31.08 -3.62 25.93
CA VAL A 442 32.04 -4.70 26.25
C VAL A 442 33.48 -4.22 26.14
N LEU A 443 33.83 -3.48 25.09
CA LEU A 443 35.20 -2.98 24.89
C LEU A 443 35.65 -1.99 25.96
N LEU A 444 34.74 -1.19 26.49
CA LEU A 444 35.04 -0.22 27.55
C LEU A 444 34.80 -0.81 28.96
N GLY A 445 33.70 -1.56 29.16
CA GLY A 445 33.33 -2.17 30.44
C GLY A 445 34.25 -3.31 30.83
N GLY A 446 34.79 -4.05 29.85
CA GLY A 446 35.76 -5.13 30.07
C GLY A 446 37.01 -4.68 30.82
N PRO A 447 37.79 -3.78 30.26
CA PRO A 447 38.98 -3.22 30.91
C PRO A 447 38.66 -2.49 32.22
N ALA A 448 37.56 -1.73 32.28
CA ALA A 448 37.16 -1.04 33.52
C ALA A 448 36.92 -2.03 34.66
N GLY A 449 36.17 -3.11 34.44
CA GLY A 449 35.88 -4.13 35.43
C GLY A 449 37.10 -4.99 35.82
N TYR A 450 37.97 -5.29 34.83
CA TYR A 450 39.11 -6.18 35.07
C TYR A 450 40.29 -5.48 35.74
N PHE A 451 40.77 -4.36 35.20
CA PHE A 451 41.92 -3.65 35.72
C PHE A 451 41.60 -2.78 36.95
N GLY A 452 40.41 -2.19 36.99
CA GLY A 452 40.01 -1.30 38.07
C GLY A 452 40.82 0.00 38.17
N GLY A 453 40.88 0.61 39.34
CA GLY A 453 41.71 1.77 39.63
C GLY A 453 41.51 2.97 38.72
N LYS A 454 42.59 3.53 38.16
CA LYS A 454 42.54 4.72 37.29
C LYS A 454 41.82 4.48 35.96
N ILE A 455 41.90 3.26 35.39
CA ILE A 455 41.21 2.89 34.16
C ILE A 455 39.69 2.88 34.38
N ASP A 456 39.27 2.24 35.45
CA ASP A 456 37.87 2.21 35.83
C ASP A 456 37.33 3.62 36.13
N MET A 457 38.07 4.41 36.89
CA MET A 457 37.67 5.78 37.23
C MET A 457 37.50 6.64 35.95
N GLY A 458 38.45 6.58 35.02
CA GLY A 458 38.40 7.36 33.79
C GLY A 458 37.24 6.95 32.88
N LEU A 459 37.08 5.65 32.60
CA LEU A 459 36.01 5.13 31.74
C LEU A 459 34.62 5.34 32.38
N SER A 460 34.49 5.20 33.70
CA SER A 460 33.26 5.48 34.43
C SER A 460 32.88 6.97 34.37
N ARG A 461 33.84 7.89 34.39
CA ARG A 461 33.57 9.32 34.21
C ARG A 461 33.03 9.63 32.81
N VAL A 462 33.60 9.01 31.79
CA VAL A 462 33.07 9.14 30.42
C VAL A 462 31.63 8.61 30.34
N ALA A 463 31.38 7.43 30.93
CA ALA A 463 30.05 6.84 30.98
C ALA A 463 29.04 7.68 31.79
N GLU A 464 29.49 8.33 32.88
CA GLU A 464 28.66 9.25 33.67
C GLU A 464 28.29 10.52 32.87
N VAL A 465 29.24 11.10 32.13
CA VAL A 465 28.98 12.28 31.28
C VAL A 465 27.96 11.94 30.17
N VAL A 466 28.19 10.85 29.47
CA VAL A 466 27.27 10.41 28.38
C VAL A 466 25.90 10.03 28.94
N GLY A 467 25.87 9.24 30.03
CA GLY A 467 24.63 8.81 30.67
C GLY A 467 23.88 9.90 31.45
N GLY A 468 24.54 11.02 31.75
CA GLY A 468 23.93 12.21 32.35
C GLY A 468 23.24 13.13 31.35
N MET A 469 23.49 12.94 30.05
CA MET A 469 22.78 13.69 29.01
C MET A 469 21.35 13.15 28.85
N PRO A 470 20.33 14.02 28.80
CA PRO A 470 18.97 13.55 28.53
C PRO A 470 18.92 12.95 27.13
N PHE A 471 18.77 11.61 27.07
CA PHE A 471 18.94 10.80 25.84
C PHE A 471 18.11 11.33 24.66
N LEU A 472 16.80 11.52 24.86
CA LEU A 472 15.89 11.92 23.78
C LEU A 472 16.20 13.32 23.21
N PRO A 473 16.33 14.39 23.99
CA PRO A 473 16.75 15.70 23.49
C PRO A 473 18.09 15.67 22.76
N PHE A 474 19.06 14.89 23.25
CA PHE A 474 20.37 14.81 22.60
C PHE A 474 20.31 14.07 21.26
N ALA A 475 19.56 12.97 21.19
CA ALA A 475 19.30 12.24 19.94
C ALA A 475 18.54 13.11 18.93
N LEU A 476 17.58 13.93 19.36
CA LEU A 476 16.87 14.90 18.52
C LEU A 476 17.81 15.95 17.92
N ILE A 477 18.71 16.53 18.75
CA ILE A 477 19.71 17.50 18.28
C ILE A 477 20.63 16.89 17.24
N LEU A 478 21.18 15.67 17.51
CA LEU A 478 22.03 14.98 16.55
C LEU A 478 21.31 14.67 15.24
N SER A 479 20.05 14.26 15.31
CA SER A 479 19.23 14.00 14.12
C SER A 479 18.91 15.27 13.34
N ALA A 480 18.72 16.41 14.03
CA ALA A 480 18.46 17.71 13.40
C ALA A 480 19.69 18.27 12.67
N VAL A 481 20.89 17.88 13.05
CA VAL A 481 22.17 18.28 12.40
C VAL A 481 22.38 17.50 11.08
N ILE A 482 21.69 16.39 10.85
CA ILE A 482 21.79 15.63 9.60
C ILE A 482 21.28 16.51 8.45
N PRO A 483 22.09 16.79 7.41
CA PRO A 483 21.67 17.61 6.28
C PRO A 483 20.44 17.03 5.58
N LYS A 484 19.56 17.89 5.07
CA LYS A 484 18.31 17.46 4.41
C LYS A 484 18.51 16.82 3.05
N ASP A 485 19.63 17.10 2.41
CA ASP A 485 20.08 16.57 1.12
C ASP A 485 20.69 15.16 1.21
N VAL A 486 20.90 14.65 2.44
CA VAL A 486 21.35 13.28 2.65
C VAL A 486 20.26 12.30 2.19
N GLY A 487 20.63 11.38 1.30
CA GLY A 487 19.72 10.37 0.80
C GLY A 487 19.12 9.50 1.92
N ASN A 488 17.91 8.99 1.69
CA ASN A 488 17.16 8.22 2.70
C ASN A 488 17.96 7.03 3.28
N ILE A 489 18.71 6.31 2.43
CA ILE A 489 19.51 5.16 2.86
C ILE A 489 20.65 5.60 3.79
N GLN A 490 21.39 6.66 3.43
CA GLN A 490 22.46 7.20 4.28
C GLN A 490 21.91 7.70 5.61
N ARG A 491 20.73 8.34 5.61
CA ARG A 491 20.06 8.77 6.84
C ARG A 491 19.74 7.60 7.78
N VAL A 492 19.28 6.48 7.24
CA VAL A 492 19.05 5.25 8.02
C VAL A 492 20.36 4.80 8.69
N TYR A 493 21.49 4.73 7.97
CA TYR A 493 22.77 4.34 8.54
C TYR A 493 23.26 5.31 9.63
N ILE A 494 23.12 6.62 9.42
CA ILE A 494 23.52 7.62 10.42
C ILE A 494 22.72 7.42 11.72
N ILE A 495 21.40 7.21 11.62
CA ILE A 495 20.54 6.98 12.79
C ILE A 495 20.95 5.69 13.53
N MET A 496 21.27 4.61 12.82
CA MET A 496 21.77 3.37 13.42
C MET A 496 23.03 3.61 14.27
N VAL A 497 23.99 4.38 13.72
CA VAL A 497 25.24 4.70 14.41
C VAL A 497 24.97 5.61 15.61
N VAL A 498 24.17 6.66 15.45
CA VAL A 498 23.83 7.59 16.52
C VAL A 498 23.19 6.86 17.69
N LEU A 499 22.17 6.02 17.43
CA LEU A 499 21.50 5.24 18.47
C LEU A 499 22.48 4.29 19.17
N GLY A 500 23.30 3.57 18.43
CA GLY A 500 24.29 2.64 18.98
C GLY A 500 25.33 3.33 19.85
N VAL A 501 25.84 4.48 19.39
CA VAL A 501 26.86 5.28 20.12
C VAL A 501 26.28 5.93 21.37
N LEU A 502 24.99 6.17 21.45
CA LEU A 502 24.35 6.74 22.63
C LEU A 502 23.88 5.68 23.64
N SER A 503 23.62 4.45 23.21
CA SER A 503 22.96 3.42 24.05
C SER A 503 23.93 2.52 24.83
N TRP A 504 25.26 2.65 24.67
CA TRP A 504 26.25 1.74 25.24
C TRP A 504 26.43 1.80 26.77
N VAL A 505 26.00 2.90 27.42
CA VAL A 505 26.28 3.17 28.83
C VAL A 505 25.66 2.11 29.75
N GLY A 506 24.45 1.63 29.45
CA GLY A 506 23.79 0.55 30.18
C GLY A 506 24.61 -0.74 30.16
N THR A 507 24.98 -1.17 28.94
CA THR A 507 25.80 -2.36 28.73
C THR A 507 27.18 -2.25 29.34
N PHE A 508 27.82 -1.07 29.28
CA PHE A 508 29.09 -0.79 29.96
C PHE A 508 29.00 -1.06 31.49
N ARG A 509 27.98 -0.50 32.14
CA ARG A 509 27.78 -0.67 33.58
C ARG A 509 27.56 -2.14 33.95
N LEU A 510 26.76 -2.85 33.16
CA LEU A 510 26.49 -4.26 33.35
C LEU A 510 27.76 -5.10 33.21
N VAL A 511 28.50 -4.95 32.09
CA VAL A 511 29.75 -5.67 31.81
C VAL A 511 30.79 -5.40 32.88
N ARG A 512 30.99 -4.13 33.24
CA ARG A 512 31.90 -3.73 34.29
C ARG A 512 31.59 -4.43 35.61
N ALA A 513 30.31 -4.43 36.04
CA ALA A 513 29.91 -5.06 37.31
C ALA A 513 30.09 -6.58 37.27
N GLN A 514 29.73 -7.23 36.18
CA GLN A 514 29.89 -8.69 36.02
C GLN A 514 31.36 -9.10 35.99
N ILE A 515 32.21 -8.39 35.27
CA ILE A 515 33.65 -8.70 35.20
C ILE A 515 34.33 -8.41 36.53
N PHE A 516 33.93 -7.37 37.24
CA PHE A 516 34.42 -7.09 38.60
C PHE A 516 34.14 -8.26 39.57
N SER A 517 32.95 -8.87 39.49
CA SER A 517 32.60 -10.06 40.25
C SER A 517 33.37 -11.31 39.81
N GLN A 518 33.55 -11.50 38.50
CA GLN A 518 34.20 -12.69 37.94
C GLN A 518 35.70 -12.71 38.13
N ARG A 519 36.38 -11.56 38.21
CA ARG A 519 37.84 -11.49 38.36
C ARG A 519 38.34 -12.03 39.72
N GLU A 520 37.47 -12.06 40.73
CA GLU A 520 37.80 -12.58 42.09
C GLU A 520 37.58 -14.11 42.21
N GLN A 521 37.13 -14.77 41.15
CA GLN A 521 36.85 -16.20 41.14
C GLN A 521 38.13 -17.05 41.09
N GLU A 522 38.07 -18.25 41.66
CA GLU A 522 39.21 -19.18 41.77
C GLU A 522 39.84 -19.53 40.43
N TYR A 523 39.04 -19.71 39.36
CA TYR A 523 39.57 -20.03 38.06
C TYR A 523 40.43 -18.91 37.47
N VAL A 524 40.12 -17.65 37.76
CA VAL A 524 40.92 -16.50 37.35
C VAL A 524 42.23 -16.44 38.09
N THR A 525 42.17 -16.68 39.40
CA THR A 525 43.37 -16.75 40.27
C THR A 525 44.30 -17.89 39.83
N ALA A 526 43.74 -19.06 39.52
CA ALA A 526 44.51 -20.19 39.00
C ALA A 526 45.18 -19.87 37.63
N ALA A 527 44.43 -19.22 36.72
CA ALA A 527 44.98 -18.80 35.41
C ALA A 527 46.12 -17.79 35.56
N LYS A 528 46.02 -16.84 36.50
CA LYS A 528 47.12 -15.91 36.84
C LYS A 528 48.34 -16.64 37.41
N ALA A 529 48.12 -17.60 38.31
CA ALA A 529 49.22 -18.42 38.89
C ALA A 529 49.95 -19.24 37.85
N LEU A 530 49.26 -19.67 36.77
CA LEU A 530 49.84 -20.38 35.64
C LEU A 530 50.52 -19.44 34.62
N GLY A 531 50.58 -18.13 34.86
CA GLY A 531 51.25 -17.15 34.02
C GLY A 531 50.50 -16.80 32.74
N VAL A 532 49.19 -17.04 32.65
CA VAL A 532 48.39 -16.65 31.49
C VAL A 532 48.31 -15.11 31.43
N LYS A 533 48.50 -14.54 30.20
CA LYS A 533 48.43 -13.08 29.99
C LYS A 533 47.06 -12.53 30.37
N GLU A 534 47.01 -11.40 31.05
CA GLU A 534 45.77 -10.77 31.55
C GLU A 534 44.72 -10.52 30.48
N GLY A 535 45.12 -10.05 29.26
CA GLY A 535 44.21 -9.89 28.15
C GLY A 535 43.59 -11.23 27.68
N THR A 536 44.34 -12.33 27.77
CA THR A 536 43.84 -13.68 27.46
C THR A 536 42.86 -14.16 28.50
N ILE A 537 43.12 -13.88 29.79
CA ILE A 537 42.21 -14.18 30.89
C ILE A 537 40.87 -13.44 30.66
N LEU A 538 40.94 -12.15 30.40
CA LEU A 538 39.74 -11.34 30.14
C LEU A 538 38.94 -11.89 28.96
N LEU A 539 39.57 -12.04 27.77
CA LEU A 539 38.87 -12.38 26.55
C LEU A 539 38.43 -13.84 26.44
N LYS A 540 39.25 -14.79 26.93
CA LYS A 540 39.01 -16.23 26.77
C LYS A 540 38.38 -16.91 27.98
N HIS A 541 38.48 -16.33 29.16
CA HIS A 541 37.99 -16.97 30.39
C HIS A 541 36.87 -16.19 31.04
N ILE A 542 36.93 -14.84 31.09
CA ILE A 542 35.92 -14.05 31.80
C ILE A 542 34.75 -13.66 30.89
N ILE A 543 35.01 -13.04 29.72
CA ILE A 543 33.94 -12.59 28.82
C ILE A 543 32.99 -13.71 28.44
N PRO A 544 33.43 -14.94 28.07
CA PRO A 544 32.52 -16.04 27.77
C PRO A 544 31.55 -16.40 28.92
N ASN A 545 31.99 -16.28 30.15
CA ASN A 545 31.14 -16.54 31.33
C ASN A 545 30.13 -15.42 31.57
N VAL A 546 30.43 -14.20 31.18
CA VAL A 546 29.52 -13.04 31.29
C VAL A 546 28.50 -13.01 30.13
N MET A 547 28.77 -13.71 29.02
CA MET A 547 27.92 -13.70 27.83
C MET A 547 26.46 -14.11 28.09
N SER A 548 26.22 -15.03 29.01
CA SER A 548 24.86 -15.46 29.35
C SER A 548 24.01 -14.30 29.88
N VAL A 549 24.57 -13.49 30.82
CA VAL A 549 23.88 -12.30 31.35
C VAL A 549 23.76 -11.21 30.29
N LEU A 550 24.77 -11.06 29.43
CA LEU A 550 24.74 -10.11 28.32
C LEU A 550 23.65 -10.43 27.33
N LEU A 551 23.41 -11.69 26.97
CA LEU A 551 22.36 -12.08 26.02
C LEU A 551 20.97 -11.61 26.46
N VAL A 552 20.67 -11.67 27.76
CA VAL A 552 19.40 -11.13 28.30
C VAL A 552 19.35 -9.62 28.12
N SER A 553 20.40 -8.91 28.47
CA SER A 553 20.46 -7.46 28.33
C SER A 553 20.32 -7.05 26.85
N ILE A 554 21.05 -7.70 25.93
CA ILE A 554 21.00 -7.46 24.50
C ILE A 554 19.56 -7.63 23.96
N THR A 555 18.83 -8.67 24.43
CA THR A 555 17.45 -8.91 24.00
C THR A 555 16.53 -7.75 24.43
N LEU A 556 16.65 -7.28 25.67
CA LEU A 556 15.86 -6.15 26.17
C LEU A 556 16.29 -4.81 25.55
N ASP A 557 17.60 -4.62 25.36
CA ASP A 557 18.17 -3.45 24.69
C ASP A 557 17.71 -3.35 23.23
N PHE A 558 17.48 -4.49 22.54
CA PHE A 558 16.93 -4.51 21.21
C PHE A 558 15.51 -3.90 21.16
N ALA A 559 14.62 -4.30 22.07
CA ALA A 559 13.30 -3.69 22.19
C ALA A 559 13.40 -2.17 22.47
N THR A 560 14.31 -1.77 23.37
CA THR A 560 14.52 -0.37 23.72
C THR A 560 15.05 0.45 22.53
N CYS A 561 15.99 -0.08 21.75
CA CYS A 561 16.50 0.60 20.55
C CYS A 561 15.42 0.74 19.46
N MET A 562 14.58 -0.28 19.26
CA MET A 562 13.45 -0.20 18.34
C MET A 562 12.43 0.85 18.79
N LEU A 563 12.08 0.90 20.08
CA LEU A 563 11.18 1.92 20.64
C LEU A 563 11.76 3.32 20.48
N THR A 564 13.06 3.49 20.68
CA THR A 564 13.74 4.78 20.55
C THR A 564 13.78 5.24 19.09
N GLU A 565 14.13 4.37 18.14
CA GLU A 565 14.04 4.67 16.71
C GLU A 565 12.64 5.12 16.34
N SER A 566 11.65 4.34 16.77
CA SER A 566 10.24 4.62 16.44
C SER A 566 9.76 5.93 17.07
N THR A 567 10.24 6.27 18.29
CA THR A 567 9.93 7.55 18.93
C THR A 567 10.54 8.73 18.16
N LEU A 568 11.80 8.61 17.73
CA LEU A 568 12.46 9.65 16.91
C LEU A 568 11.74 9.82 15.56
N SER A 569 11.38 8.73 14.91
CA SER A 569 10.67 8.73 13.63
C SER A 569 9.24 9.27 13.78
N TYR A 570 8.54 8.94 14.86
CA TYR A 570 7.24 9.50 15.22
C TYR A 570 7.30 11.02 15.43
N LEU A 571 8.35 11.52 16.06
CA LEU A 571 8.56 12.95 16.27
C LEU A 571 9.08 13.68 15.00
N GLY A 572 9.33 12.96 13.91
CA GLY A 572 9.81 13.53 12.64
C GLY A 572 11.33 13.77 12.56
N PHE A 573 12.08 13.35 13.58
CA PHE A 573 13.55 13.49 13.63
C PHE A 573 14.29 12.20 13.25
N GLY A 574 13.58 11.10 13.09
CA GLY A 574 14.12 9.81 12.68
C GLY A 574 14.15 9.63 11.16
N ILE A 575 13.79 8.44 10.74
CA ILE A 575 13.63 8.08 9.32
C ILE A 575 12.32 8.67 8.84
N THR A 576 12.38 9.49 7.77
CA THR A 576 11.23 10.19 7.22
C THR A 576 10.71 9.50 5.96
N ALA A 577 9.47 9.83 5.57
CA ALA A 577 8.94 9.44 4.26
C ALA A 577 9.92 9.82 3.13
N PRO A 578 9.97 9.03 2.03
CA PRO A 578 9.07 7.93 1.69
C PRO A 578 9.42 6.57 2.33
N THR A 579 10.63 6.37 2.89
CA THR A 579 11.05 5.11 3.51
C THR A 579 10.17 4.79 4.73
N PRO A 580 9.44 3.65 4.76
CA PRO A 580 8.59 3.32 5.89
C PRO A 580 9.40 2.83 7.09
N THR A 581 8.95 3.20 8.29
CA THR A 581 9.25 2.57 9.58
C THR A 581 7.96 2.50 10.38
N TRP A 582 7.87 1.60 11.35
CA TRP A 582 6.68 1.57 12.21
C TRP A 582 6.48 2.90 12.94
N GLY A 583 7.58 3.58 13.31
CA GLY A 583 7.53 4.89 13.98
C GLY A 583 6.98 6.01 13.10
N ASN A 584 7.47 6.14 11.86
CA ASN A 584 6.97 7.21 10.99
C ASN A 584 5.55 6.95 10.46
N MET A 585 5.12 5.69 10.35
CA MET A 585 3.72 5.38 10.06
C MET A 585 2.80 5.86 11.19
N LEU A 586 3.23 5.80 12.45
CA LEU A 586 2.49 6.31 13.59
C LEU A 586 2.51 7.84 13.70
N ASN A 587 3.40 8.55 13.01
CA ASN A 587 3.44 10.02 12.98
C ASN A 587 2.10 10.60 12.49
N THR A 588 1.37 9.88 11.67
CA THR A 588 0.03 10.28 11.18
C THR A 588 -0.99 10.48 12.30
N CYS A 589 -0.78 9.90 13.50
CA CYS A 589 -1.63 10.10 14.69
C CYS A 589 -1.55 11.53 15.28
N ASN A 590 -0.69 12.39 14.75
CA ASN A 590 -0.68 13.82 15.13
C ASN A 590 -1.89 14.58 14.55
N ASP A 591 -2.58 13.99 13.56
CA ASP A 591 -3.80 14.55 12.97
C ASP A 591 -5.04 13.88 13.58
N SER A 592 -5.92 14.72 14.16
CA SER A 592 -7.17 14.28 14.78
C SER A 592 -8.14 13.64 13.77
N ILE A 593 -8.11 14.07 12.50
CA ILE A 593 -8.93 13.49 11.42
C ILE A 593 -8.48 12.05 11.17
N VAL A 594 -7.18 11.80 11.15
CA VAL A 594 -6.63 10.44 10.95
C VAL A 594 -7.04 9.52 12.09
N ILE A 595 -6.98 10.00 13.34
CA ILE A 595 -7.38 9.20 14.51
C ILE A 595 -8.85 8.78 14.42
N GLN A 596 -9.73 9.71 14.04
CA GLN A 596 -11.17 9.51 14.06
C GLN A 596 -11.71 8.75 12.84
N GLN A 597 -11.16 9.05 11.64
CA GLN A 597 -11.74 8.59 10.38
C GLN A 597 -10.92 7.52 9.68
N TYR A 598 -9.60 7.50 9.86
CA TYR A 598 -8.68 6.62 9.16
C TYR A 598 -7.92 5.73 10.13
N TRP A 599 -8.66 5.10 11.08
CA TRP A 599 -8.14 4.30 12.20
C TRP A 599 -7.13 3.22 11.77
N TRP A 600 -7.27 2.62 10.60
CA TRP A 600 -6.38 1.56 10.09
C TRP A 600 -4.95 2.03 9.84
N ARG A 601 -4.76 3.31 9.53
CA ARG A 601 -3.45 3.89 9.26
C ARG A 601 -2.54 3.87 10.49
N TRP A 602 -3.11 3.79 11.69
CA TRP A 602 -2.34 3.75 12.93
C TRP A 602 -2.57 2.48 13.75
N VAL A 603 -3.77 1.90 13.77
CA VAL A 603 -4.06 0.70 14.57
C VAL A 603 -3.21 -0.49 14.12
N PHE A 604 -3.12 -0.77 12.84
CA PHE A 604 -2.34 -1.91 12.35
C PHE A 604 -0.83 -1.74 12.61
N PRO A 605 -0.17 -0.60 12.30
CA PRO A 605 1.23 -0.40 12.69
C PRO A 605 1.46 -0.46 14.20
N ALA A 606 0.57 0.14 15.02
CA ALA A 606 0.67 0.09 16.48
C ALA A 606 0.55 -1.33 17.02
N ALA A 607 -0.41 -2.11 16.51
CA ALA A 607 -0.66 -3.48 16.95
C ALA A 607 0.54 -4.39 16.68
N ILE A 608 1.10 -4.37 15.45
CA ILE A 608 2.25 -5.21 15.09
C ILE A 608 3.51 -4.79 15.86
N PHE A 609 3.74 -3.48 16.01
CA PHE A 609 4.87 -2.95 16.75
C PHE A 609 4.78 -3.28 18.25
N GLY A 610 3.60 -3.07 18.86
CA GLY A 610 3.34 -3.42 20.26
C GLY A 610 3.48 -4.92 20.52
N LEU A 611 2.90 -5.75 19.65
CA LEU A 611 3.02 -7.22 19.73
C LEU A 611 4.49 -7.66 19.63
N CYS A 612 5.24 -7.13 18.69
CA CYS A 612 6.66 -7.42 18.53
C CYS A 612 7.46 -7.05 19.81
N THR A 613 7.24 -5.85 20.35
CA THR A 613 7.91 -5.38 21.56
C THR A 613 7.58 -6.24 22.78
N VAL A 614 6.31 -6.61 22.97
CA VAL A 614 5.87 -7.52 24.03
C VAL A 614 6.55 -8.90 23.89
N CYS A 615 6.60 -9.45 22.67
CA CYS A 615 7.25 -10.73 22.41
C CYS A 615 8.75 -10.70 22.76
N ILE A 616 9.46 -9.64 22.40
CA ILE A 616 10.89 -9.49 22.73
C ILE A 616 11.07 -9.43 24.26
N ASN A 617 10.23 -8.69 24.97
CA ASN A 617 10.28 -8.61 26.44
C ASN A 617 9.99 -9.98 27.09
N LEU A 618 8.99 -10.73 26.60
CA LEU A 618 8.70 -12.10 27.08
C LEU A 618 9.88 -13.05 26.85
N ILE A 619 10.60 -12.90 25.74
CA ILE A 619 11.83 -13.66 25.45
C ILE A 619 12.92 -13.26 26.45
N GLY A 620 13.14 -11.96 26.66
CA GLY A 620 14.14 -11.43 27.60
C GLY A 620 13.89 -11.89 29.03
N ASP A 621 12.66 -11.78 29.53
CA ASP A 621 12.26 -12.25 30.85
C ASP A 621 12.39 -13.77 30.96
N GLY A 622 11.98 -14.52 29.94
CA GLY A 622 12.15 -15.96 29.89
C GLY A 622 13.61 -16.41 29.92
N LEU A 623 14.51 -15.71 29.23
CA LEU A 623 15.95 -15.94 29.30
C LEU A 623 16.52 -15.59 30.68
N ARG A 624 16.13 -14.47 31.25
CA ARG A 624 16.54 -14.04 32.60
C ARG A 624 16.20 -15.09 33.65
N ASP A 625 14.95 -15.53 33.65
CA ASP A 625 14.46 -16.54 34.59
C ASP A 625 15.07 -17.93 34.37
N ALA A 626 15.36 -18.31 33.12
CA ALA A 626 16.02 -19.58 32.79
C ALA A 626 17.47 -19.64 33.25
N MET A 627 18.10 -18.48 33.46
CA MET A 627 19.47 -18.36 33.95
C MET A 627 19.57 -18.14 35.46
N ASP A 628 18.46 -17.89 36.17
CA ASP A 628 18.47 -17.75 37.65
C ASP A 628 18.62 -19.14 38.32
N PRO A 629 19.72 -19.40 39.03
CA PRO A 629 19.94 -20.70 39.72
C PRO A 629 18.88 -21.01 40.77
N LYS A 630 18.19 -19.99 41.32
CA LYS A 630 17.16 -20.15 42.35
C LYS A 630 15.79 -20.57 41.78
N SER A 631 15.59 -20.50 40.48
CA SER A 631 14.32 -20.89 39.85
C SER A 631 14.16 -22.42 39.71
N ASN A 632 15.23 -23.20 39.87
CA ASN A 632 15.23 -24.66 39.74
C ASN A 632 14.64 -25.42 40.95
N GLY A 633 14.14 -24.70 41.97
CA GLY A 633 13.61 -25.28 43.22
C GLY A 633 12.08 -25.17 43.39
N ARG A 634 11.32 -24.80 42.35
CA ARG A 634 9.84 -24.74 42.41
C ARG A 634 9.17 -25.57 41.35
#